data_7a2ab0763cfa6801f2b3127c9eeb6bae
#
_entry.id   7a2ab0763cfa6801f2b3127c9eeb6bae
#
_cell.length_a   1.000
_cell.length_b   1.000
_cell.length_c   1.000
_cell.angle_alpha   90.00
_cell.angle_beta   90.00
_cell.angle_gamma   90.00
#
_symmetry.space_group_name_H-M   'P 1'
#
loop_
_entity.id
_entity.type
_entity.pdbx_description
1 polymer ?
#
loop_
_entity_poly.entity_id
_entity_poly.type
_entity_poly.pdbx_seq_one_letter_code
_entity_poly.pdbx_strand_id
1 'polypeptide(L)'
;MSPLELPSRIPPHNLDAERAVLGAILLEGREALPRVVETLRDSDFYTEAHRAIYRSMLNLFDHGEPVDLLTLQEDLRRTDQLALVGGPAALALLVEQGSVAAYLNSYTAIVRDMAVLRELIQTSTHIITQAFDAKEDVQALVDDAERRIFSLAERRLEGSAIPVKSILNDTFKYIERLYERQEHVTGVPTGLTKLDEMTAGLQPSDLILIAGRPSMGKAQPLDARVKTRTGWTRMGDLRLGDELASPDGRRSRVRAIFPQGVQDIYRVTFSDGRSTECTADHLWLAHYRGWPEPRTLTTEQVKTLLGRVRYRHRLWIDTPSGDYGSDEALPVDPWLLGALLGDARLSGSTLMFSTSQQEMLERVQARAGQAYALRAAGGYDWRIVQVAGAHRRGVAGVVPNAIMDELRSLGLWDIRSDEKFIPDVYLNAPRETRLELLRGLMDTDGWVERWGSTRFCSTSERLAGDLATLVRSLGGWCSVRRRKTPTYRHRGVKKTGRAAFVCNVHHPDPKSIVHLSTKRDRALGAPRRQWRPVFTTIERVRRAEAQCIAVTHPSGLYVSDDYVVTHNTAFALSIAQHVGIKMRMKILVLSLEMSSQQLVQRMLSSEGRVDSLSVRTGRLQAQDWHRLTSAAGRLSEAPIFIDDSPGLTVLEVRAKARRMKSEHGLDLIVIDYLQLMRGRANLDNRQQEISEISRSLKALAKELNVPVVALSQLSRAIETRGDSSPRLSDLRESGALEQDADVIMFLHRPSFYSKDPMEEEARKTAEVHIGKQRNGPTGKIEVAFLSQYARFENLAAGDRQFEPF
;
A
#
# COMPACT_ATOMS: atom_id res chain seq x y z
N MET A 1 43.70 1.92 22.00
CA MET A 1 43.08 1.00 23.01
C MET A 1 43.51 -0.38 22.59
N SER A 2 44.21 -1.10 23.46
CA SER A 2 44.67 -2.47 23.17
C SER A 2 43.51 -3.40 22.86
N PRO A 3 43.69 -4.38 21.94
CA PRO A 3 42.67 -5.40 21.70
C PRO A 3 42.36 -6.12 23.01
N LEU A 4 41.12 -6.30 23.32
CA LEU A 4 40.64 -7.14 24.39
C LEU A 4 41.16 -8.56 24.12
N GLU A 5 42.25 -8.94 24.81
CA GLU A 5 42.65 -10.33 24.90
C GLU A 5 41.52 -11.06 25.63
N LEU A 6 40.71 -11.78 24.88
CA LEU A 6 39.81 -12.79 25.45
C LEU A 6 40.70 -13.77 26.21
N PRO A 7 40.44 -14.00 27.52
CA PRO A 7 41.25 -14.98 28.26
C PRO A 7 41.16 -16.30 27.52
N SER A 8 42.30 -17.00 27.40
CA SER A 8 42.44 -18.34 26.83
C SER A 8 41.73 -19.36 27.71
N ARG A 9 40.39 -19.31 27.74
CA ARG A 9 39.56 -20.29 28.42
C ARG A 9 39.36 -21.50 27.50
N ILE A 10 39.58 -22.68 28.05
CA ILE A 10 39.29 -23.92 27.35
C ILE A 10 37.78 -23.96 27.02
N PRO A 11 37.38 -24.23 25.76
CA PRO A 11 35.98 -24.32 25.39
C PRO A 11 35.21 -25.30 26.23
N PRO A 12 33.93 -25.09 26.55
CA PRO A 12 33.11 -26.00 27.35
C PRO A 12 33.08 -27.39 26.76
N HIS A 13 33.42 -28.43 27.57
CA HIS A 13 33.40 -29.80 27.16
C HIS A 13 33.23 -30.73 28.39
N ASN A 14 32.80 -31.98 28.15
CA ASN A 14 32.74 -33.01 29.15
C ASN A 14 33.17 -34.33 28.50
N LEU A 15 34.46 -34.65 28.60
CA LEU A 15 35.05 -35.84 27.95
C LEU A 15 34.52 -37.16 28.55
N ASP A 16 34.15 -37.16 29.84
CA ASP A 16 33.63 -38.36 30.50
C ASP A 16 32.22 -38.67 29.97
N ALA A 17 31.38 -37.63 29.77
CA ALA A 17 30.08 -37.82 29.14
C ALA A 17 30.20 -38.27 27.68
N GLU A 18 31.17 -37.74 26.91
CA GLU A 18 31.44 -38.18 25.54
C GLU A 18 31.86 -39.64 25.48
N ARG A 19 32.79 -40.07 26.34
CA ARG A 19 33.24 -41.46 26.43
C ARG A 19 32.11 -42.38 26.83
N ALA A 20 31.28 -41.95 27.82
CA ALA A 20 30.14 -42.75 28.27
C ALA A 20 29.12 -42.96 27.12
N VAL A 21 28.85 -41.93 26.27
CA VAL A 21 27.98 -42.06 25.10
C VAL A 21 28.58 -43.01 24.05
N LEU A 22 29.84 -42.80 23.68
CA LEU A 22 30.51 -43.65 22.69
C LEU A 22 30.63 -45.09 23.16
N GLY A 23 30.98 -45.30 24.44
CA GLY A 23 31.07 -46.64 25.04
C GLY A 23 29.71 -47.36 25.14
N ALA A 24 28.64 -46.62 25.45
CA ALA A 24 27.28 -47.19 25.46
C ALA A 24 26.84 -47.62 24.03
N ILE A 25 27.21 -46.89 22.99
CA ILE A 25 26.95 -47.27 21.59
C ILE A 25 27.72 -48.56 21.25
N LEU A 26 28.96 -48.73 21.68
CA LEU A 26 29.73 -49.96 21.45
C LEU A 26 29.19 -51.17 22.18
N LEU A 27 28.58 -50.99 23.38
CA LEU A 27 27.98 -52.06 24.18
C LEU A 27 26.61 -52.49 23.66
N GLU A 28 25.77 -51.56 23.24
CA GLU A 28 24.36 -51.79 22.88
C GLU A 28 24.00 -51.36 21.44
N GLY A 29 24.95 -51.33 20.55
CA GLY A 29 24.96 -50.82 19.19
C GLY A 29 23.60 -50.56 18.50
N ARG A 30 22.77 -51.62 18.35
CA ARG A 30 21.48 -51.51 17.64
C ARG A 30 20.40 -50.71 18.39
N GLU A 31 20.49 -50.61 19.73
CA GLU A 31 19.47 -49.94 20.52
C GLU A 31 19.91 -48.53 20.95
N ALA A 32 21.21 -48.34 21.24
CA ALA A 32 21.76 -47.08 21.69
C ALA A 32 21.95 -46.06 20.58
N LEU A 33 22.53 -46.45 19.42
CA LEU A 33 22.89 -45.53 18.36
C LEU A 33 21.69 -44.75 17.77
N PRO A 34 20.52 -45.36 17.45
CA PRO A 34 19.36 -44.63 16.97
C PRO A 34 18.90 -43.50 17.91
N ARG A 35 18.96 -43.75 19.22
CA ARG A 35 18.58 -42.76 20.26
C ARG A 35 19.56 -41.58 20.32
N VAL A 36 20.87 -41.88 20.10
CA VAL A 36 21.91 -40.84 20.10
C VAL A 36 21.86 -40.00 18.83
N VAL A 37 21.61 -40.60 17.66
CA VAL A 37 21.48 -39.93 16.37
C VAL A 37 20.35 -38.90 16.35
N GLU A 38 19.25 -39.14 17.05
CA GLU A 38 18.17 -38.17 17.23
C GLU A 38 18.62 -36.89 17.96
N THR A 39 19.69 -36.95 18.76
CA THR A 39 20.05 -35.87 19.70
C THR A 39 21.41 -35.25 19.40
N LEU A 40 22.41 -36.04 18.94
CA LEU A 40 23.78 -35.60 18.73
C LEU A 40 24.22 -35.76 17.27
N ARG A 41 25.00 -34.79 16.80
CA ARG A 41 25.76 -34.83 15.53
C ARG A 41 27.24 -35.11 15.82
N ASP A 42 28.01 -35.50 14.80
CA ASP A 42 29.45 -35.70 14.95
C ASP A 42 30.17 -34.42 15.41
N SER A 43 29.72 -33.25 14.96
CA SER A 43 30.25 -31.92 15.37
C SER A 43 30.05 -31.61 16.87
N ASP A 44 29.14 -32.31 17.55
CA ASP A 44 28.82 -32.06 18.96
C ASP A 44 29.86 -32.60 19.91
N PHE A 45 30.71 -33.50 19.46
CA PHE A 45 31.86 -34.01 20.23
C PHE A 45 33.01 -32.99 20.22
N TYR A 46 33.71 -32.87 21.35
CA TYR A 46 34.78 -31.91 21.54
C TYR A 46 36.06 -32.32 20.84
N THR A 47 36.52 -33.57 21.04
CA THR A 47 37.78 -34.02 20.44
C THR A 47 37.57 -34.57 19.05
N GLU A 48 38.57 -34.35 18.18
CA GLU A 48 38.54 -34.90 16.81
C GLU A 48 38.51 -36.40 16.80
N ALA A 49 39.17 -37.03 17.81
CA ALA A 49 39.15 -38.50 18.01
C ALA A 49 37.69 -39.01 18.23
N HIS A 50 36.92 -38.35 19.13
CA HIS A 50 35.53 -38.75 19.40
C HIS A 50 34.62 -38.48 18.19
N ARG A 51 34.87 -37.41 17.45
CA ARG A 51 34.15 -37.13 16.19
C ARG A 51 34.38 -38.22 15.16
N ALA A 52 35.64 -38.60 14.95
CA ALA A 52 36.02 -39.66 14.02
C ALA A 52 35.38 -41.00 14.43
N ILE A 53 35.41 -41.35 15.70
CA ILE A 53 34.75 -42.56 16.22
C ILE A 53 33.25 -42.53 15.95
N TYR A 54 32.56 -41.43 16.30
CA TYR A 54 31.13 -41.33 16.10
C TYR A 54 30.74 -41.32 14.62
N ARG A 55 31.51 -40.67 13.74
CA ARG A 55 31.31 -40.67 12.30
C ARG A 55 31.46 -42.06 11.68
N SER A 56 32.44 -42.82 12.17
CA SER A 56 32.63 -44.22 11.73
C SER A 56 31.47 -45.09 12.21
N MET A 57 30.96 -44.91 13.47
CA MET A 57 29.77 -45.60 13.96
C MET A 57 28.52 -45.29 13.09
N LEU A 58 28.33 -44.04 12.71
CA LEU A 58 27.23 -43.63 11.79
C LEU A 58 27.36 -44.28 10.44
N ASN A 59 28.58 -44.31 9.88
CA ASN A 59 28.87 -44.95 8.58
C ASN A 59 28.54 -46.42 8.57
N LEU A 60 28.96 -47.18 9.60
CA LEU A 60 28.63 -48.60 9.78
C LEU A 60 27.11 -48.78 9.88
N PHE A 61 26.45 -47.98 10.66
CA PHE A 61 24.99 -48.04 10.84
C PHE A 61 24.23 -47.80 9.53
N ASP A 62 24.64 -46.80 8.73
CA ASP A 62 24.01 -46.47 7.45
C ASP A 62 24.18 -47.58 6.42
N HIS A 63 25.29 -48.32 6.49
CA HIS A 63 25.52 -49.49 5.64
C HIS A 63 24.87 -50.77 6.18
N GLY A 64 24.19 -50.73 7.34
CA GLY A 64 23.53 -51.86 7.92
C GLY A 64 24.51 -52.87 8.58
N GLU A 65 25.77 -52.46 8.81
CA GLU A 65 26.79 -53.26 9.46
C GLU A 65 26.64 -53.18 11.00
N PRO A 66 27.02 -54.24 11.74
CA PRO A 66 26.99 -54.16 13.20
C PRO A 66 27.99 -53.13 13.73
N VAL A 67 27.58 -52.33 14.71
CA VAL A 67 28.43 -51.32 15.40
C VAL A 67 28.98 -51.94 16.68
N ASP A 68 30.13 -52.59 16.55
CA ASP A 68 30.86 -53.18 17.66
C ASP A 68 32.36 -52.82 17.58
N LEU A 69 33.12 -53.22 18.59
CA LEU A 69 34.56 -52.91 18.68
C LEU A 69 35.37 -53.37 17.47
N LEU A 70 35.04 -54.53 16.92
CA LEU A 70 35.80 -55.13 15.82
C LEU A 70 35.50 -54.43 14.51
N THR A 71 34.24 -54.21 14.18
CA THR A 71 33.82 -53.54 12.93
C THR A 71 34.22 -52.07 12.95
N LEU A 72 34.14 -51.40 14.09
CA LEU A 72 34.62 -50.03 14.24
C LEU A 72 36.13 -49.91 14.05
N GLN A 73 36.90 -50.81 14.61
CA GLN A 73 38.34 -50.83 14.45
C GLN A 73 38.73 -51.02 12.97
N GLU A 74 38.05 -51.90 12.25
CA GLU A 74 38.32 -52.18 10.82
C GLU A 74 37.92 -50.99 9.95
N ASP A 75 36.80 -50.32 10.16
CA ASP A 75 36.39 -49.12 9.43
C ASP A 75 37.36 -47.97 9.69
N LEU A 76 37.80 -47.75 10.92
CA LEU A 76 38.79 -46.73 11.28
C LEU A 76 40.17 -47.04 10.70
N ARG A 77 40.52 -48.31 10.49
CA ARG A 77 41.75 -48.72 9.78
C ARG A 77 41.63 -48.43 8.30
N ARG A 78 40.51 -48.76 7.70
CA ARG A 78 40.22 -48.54 6.28
C ARG A 78 40.23 -47.09 5.90
N THR A 79 39.80 -46.22 6.81
CA THR A 79 39.75 -44.75 6.65
C THR A 79 41.03 -44.03 7.11
N ASP A 80 42.09 -44.80 7.51
CA ASP A 80 43.36 -44.28 8.05
C ASP A 80 43.22 -43.38 9.28
N GLN A 81 42.14 -43.57 10.08
CA GLN A 81 41.83 -42.77 11.28
C GLN A 81 42.16 -43.49 12.59
N LEU A 82 42.57 -44.73 12.52
CA LEU A 82 42.82 -45.55 13.73
C LEU A 82 43.94 -44.97 14.63
N ALA A 83 44.97 -44.36 14.05
CA ALA A 83 46.03 -43.70 14.80
C ALA A 83 45.53 -42.40 15.48
N LEU A 84 44.63 -41.66 14.87
CA LEU A 84 44.03 -40.42 15.39
C LEU A 84 43.19 -40.70 16.66
N VAL A 85 42.50 -41.83 16.71
CA VAL A 85 41.64 -42.17 17.84
C VAL A 85 42.41 -42.86 18.98
N GLY A 86 43.73 -43.04 18.90
CA GLY A 86 44.59 -43.63 19.91
C GLY A 86 44.73 -45.14 19.84
N GLY A 87 44.39 -45.77 18.69
CA GLY A 87 44.55 -47.16 18.41
C GLY A 87 43.54 -48.09 19.09
N PRO A 88 43.71 -49.39 18.96
CA PRO A 88 42.78 -50.38 19.52
C PRO A 88 42.62 -50.34 21.04
N ALA A 89 43.68 -49.91 21.75
CA ALA A 89 43.68 -49.82 23.20
C ALA A 89 42.73 -48.69 23.68
N ALA A 90 42.68 -47.55 23.01
CA ALA A 90 41.77 -46.47 23.30
C ALA A 90 40.31 -46.86 23.07
N LEU A 91 40.01 -47.61 22.01
CA LEU A 91 38.66 -48.13 21.77
C LEU A 91 38.22 -49.16 22.79
N ALA A 92 39.12 -50.00 23.31
CA ALA A 92 38.82 -50.94 24.41
C ALA A 92 38.49 -50.19 25.71
N LEU A 93 39.22 -49.13 26.01
CA LEU A 93 38.94 -48.27 27.18
C LEU A 93 37.55 -47.57 27.08
N LEU A 94 37.08 -47.22 25.89
CA LEU A 94 35.73 -46.69 25.73
C LEU A 94 34.65 -47.70 26.11
N VAL A 95 34.88 -48.99 25.80
CA VAL A 95 33.94 -50.08 26.19
C VAL A 95 33.93 -50.27 27.71
N GLU A 96 35.11 -50.20 28.37
CA GLU A 96 35.21 -50.31 29.83
C GLU A 96 34.56 -49.14 30.57
N GLN A 97 34.61 -47.94 29.96
CA GLN A 97 34.01 -46.70 30.49
C GLN A 97 32.54 -46.52 30.03
N GLY A 98 32.04 -47.41 29.18
CA GLY A 98 30.66 -47.40 28.70
C GLY A 98 29.67 -47.52 29.88
N SER A 99 28.65 -46.68 29.81
CA SER A 99 27.62 -46.64 30.84
C SER A 99 26.40 -47.49 30.42
N VAL A 100 25.63 -47.96 31.41
CA VAL A 100 24.36 -48.65 31.15
C VAL A 100 23.39 -47.73 30.38
N ALA A 101 22.67 -48.23 29.39
CA ALA A 101 21.70 -47.53 28.56
C ALA A 101 20.68 -46.68 29.32
N ALA A 102 20.43 -46.98 30.59
CA ALA A 102 19.52 -46.22 31.44
C ALA A 102 19.90 -44.74 31.60
N TYR A 103 21.19 -44.39 31.53
CA TYR A 103 21.67 -43.01 31.69
C TYR A 103 22.07 -42.33 30.37
N LEU A 104 21.95 -43.03 29.24
CA LEU A 104 22.35 -42.54 27.93
C LEU A 104 21.76 -41.20 27.60
N ASN A 105 20.46 -40.99 27.83
CA ASN A 105 19.78 -39.74 27.58
C ASN A 105 20.33 -38.57 28.39
N SER A 106 20.79 -38.83 29.63
CA SER A 106 21.38 -37.78 30.46
C SER A 106 22.77 -37.38 29.95
N TYR A 107 23.58 -38.34 29.50
CA TYR A 107 24.91 -38.05 28.95
C TYR A 107 24.84 -37.38 27.59
N THR A 108 23.92 -37.79 26.71
CA THR A 108 23.69 -37.14 25.42
C THR A 108 23.22 -35.68 25.63
N ALA A 109 22.39 -35.41 26.64
CA ALA A 109 21.99 -34.05 26.98
C ALA A 109 23.20 -33.21 27.45
N ILE A 110 24.10 -33.74 28.27
CA ILE A 110 25.32 -33.03 28.71
C ILE A 110 26.21 -32.71 27.50
N VAL A 111 26.48 -33.69 26.63
CA VAL A 111 27.29 -33.46 25.41
C VAL A 111 26.69 -32.38 24.51
N ARG A 112 25.37 -32.45 24.29
CA ARG A 112 24.62 -31.43 23.51
C ARG A 112 24.73 -30.04 24.13
N ASP A 113 24.52 -29.90 25.45
CA ASP A 113 24.57 -28.62 26.12
C ASP A 113 25.97 -27.98 26.03
N MET A 114 27.04 -28.80 26.17
CA MET A 114 28.42 -28.35 25.96
C MET A 114 28.67 -27.96 24.49
N ALA A 115 28.09 -28.63 23.51
CA ALA A 115 28.19 -28.31 22.12
C ALA A 115 27.50 -26.97 21.82
N VAL A 116 26.28 -26.76 22.33
CA VAL A 116 25.54 -25.49 22.19
C VAL A 116 26.32 -24.31 22.77
N LEU A 117 26.95 -24.48 23.93
CA LEU A 117 27.81 -23.44 24.52
C LEU A 117 29.02 -23.10 23.64
N ARG A 118 29.65 -24.10 23.02
CA ARG A 118 30.76 -23.90 22.09
C ARG A 118 30.31 -23.16 20.84
N GLU A 119 29.20 -23.54 20.27
CA GLU A 119 28.63 -22.91 19.09
C GLU A 119 28.21 -21.45 19.36
N LEU A 120 27.65 -21.18 20.57
CA LEU A 120 27.35 -19.84 21.04
C LEU A 120 28.61 -18.97 21.15
N ILE A 121 29.70 -19.50 21.70
CA ILE A 121 31.01 -18.81 21.78
C ILE A 121 31.53 -18.51 20.38
N GLN A 122 31.51 -19.48 19.47
CA GLN A 122 31.98 -19.28 18.09
C GLN A 122 31.16 -18.24 17.36
N THR A 123 29.84 -18.29 17.46
CA THR A 123 28.92 -17.34 16.86
C THR A 123 29.15 -15.93 17.40
N SER A 124 29.29 -15.80 18.72
CA SER A 124 29.56 -14.50 19.36
C SER A 124 30.92 -13.95 18.94
N THR A 125 31.97 -14.77 18.89
CA THR A 125 33.29 -14.36 18.40
C THR A 125 33.26 -13.90 16.96
N HIS A 126 32.51 -14.62 16.10
CA HIS A 126 32.32 -14.22 14.71
C HIS A 126 31.61 -12.85 14.59
N ILE A 127 30.52 -12.66 15.35
CA ILE A 127 29.80 -11.37 15.40
C ILE A 127 30.72 -10.24 15.86
N ILE A 128 31.52 -10.48 16.91
CA ILE A 128 32.50 -9.49 17.43
C ILE A 128 33.51 -9.14 16.35
N THR A 129 34.09 -10.15 15.67
CA THR A 129 35.11 -9.93 14.62
C THR A 129 34.52 -9.13 13.47
N GLN A 130 33.34 -9.49 12.98
CA GLN A 130 32.67 -8.75 11.92
C GLN A 130 32.34 -7.29 12.33
N ALA A 131 31.91 -7.08 13.58
CA ALA A 131 31.62 -5.75 14.09
C ALA A 131 32.87 -4.84 14.16
N PHE A 132 34.05 -5.41 14.43
CA PHE A 132 35.33 -4.68 14.40
C PHE A 132 35.84 -4.41 12.99
N ASP A 133 35.59 -5.33 12.06
CA ASP A 133 36.06 -5.24 10.66
C ASP A 133 35.08 -4.46 9.75
N ALA A 134 34.04 -3.86 10.34
CA ALA A 134 32.89 -3.28 9.64
C ALA A 134 33.28 -2.38 8.45
N LYS A 135 33.29 -2.98 7.26
CA LYS A 135 33.30 -2.35 5.93
C LYS A 135 31.95 -2.44 5.22
N GLU A 136 30.99 -3.16 5.81
CA GLU A 136 29.67 -3.46 5.26
C GLU A 136 28.58 -2.63 5.93
N ASP A 137 27.38 -2.65 5.33
CA ASP A 137 26.20 -2.01 5.88
C ASP A 137 25.87 -2.62 7.26
N VAL A 138 25.73 -1.76 8.27
CA VAL A 138 25.42 -2.13 9.66
C VAL A 138 24.17 -3.01 9.74
N GLN A 139 23.19 -2.76 8.88
CA GLN A 139 21.94 -3.52 8.85
C GLN A 139 22.18 -4.98 8.41
N ALA A 140 22.99 -5.19 7.38
CA ALA A 140 23.36 -6.53 6.91
C ALA A 140 24.10 -7.35 7.99
N LEU A 141 24.93 -6.67 8.78
CA LEU A 141 25.69 -7.30 9.88
C LEU A 141 24.77 -7.68 11.05
N VAL A 142 23.79 -6.85 11.38
CA VAL A 142 22.76 -7.17 12.39
C VAL A 142 21.92 -8.36 11.94
N ASP A 143 21.49 -8.37 10.68
CA ASP A 143 20.68 -9.47 10.10
C ASP A 143 21.46 -10.81 10.09
N ASP A 144 22.78 -10.80 9.84
CA ASP A 144 23.63 -12.01 9.92
C ASP A 144 23.80 -12.50 11.36
N ALA A 145 24.01 -11.58 12.30
CA ALA A 145 24.12 -11.89 13.72
C ALA A 145 22.82 -12.51 14.27
N GLU A 146 21.65 -11.92 13.95
CA GLU A 146 20.36 -12.46 14.31
C GLU A 146 20.14 -13.86 13.74
N ARG A 147 20.46 -14.08 12.47
CA ARG A 147 20.33 -15.37 11.79
C ARG A 147 21.12 -16.47 12.48
N ARG A 148 22.37 -16.19 12.84
CA ARG A 148 23.27 -17.15 13.50
C ARG A 148 22.82 -17.48 14.93
N ILE A 149 22.42 -16.49 15.70
CA ILE A 149 21.86 -16.70 17.05
C ILE A 149 20.57 -17.51 16.97
N PHE A 150 19.76 -17.22 15.95
CA PHE A 150 18.48 -17.87 15.75
C PHE A 150 18.62 -19.36 15.36
N SER A 151 19.58 -19.71 14.48
CA SER A 151 19.85 -21.10 14.12
C SER A 151 20.23 -21.95 15.35
N LEU A 152 20.92 -21.35 16.33
CA LEU A 152 21.21 -21.98 17.60
C LEU A 152 19.97 -22.28 18.45
N ALA A 153 18.99 -21.34 18.42
CA ALA A 153 17.74 -21.52 19.16
C ALA A 153 16.81 -22.56 18.51
N GLU A 154 16.78 -22.66 17.19
CA GLU A 154 16.00 -23.68 16.46
C GLU A 154 16.48 -25.11 16.76
N ARG A 155 17.78 -25.31 16.88
CA ARG A 155 18.40 -26.60 17.21
C ARG A 155 17.91 -27.19 18.55
N ARG A 156 17.41 -26.33 19.45
CA ARG A 156 16.84 -26.71 20.74
C ARG A 156 15.41 -27.26 20.65
N LEU A 157 14.74 -27.04 19.51
CA LEU A 157 13.31 -27.31 19.28
C LEU A 157 13.04 -28.52 18.37
N GLU A 158 14.06 -29.17 17.82
CA GLU A 158 13.89 -30.45 17.11
C GLU A 158 13.47 -31.53 18.13
N GLY A 159 12.12 -31.65 18.31
CA GLY A 159 11.53 -32.59 19.26
C GLY A 159 11.54 -34.02 18.74
N SER A 160 11.93 -34.96 19.54
CA SER A 160 11.76 -36.38 19.31
C SER A 160 10.29 -36.77 19.18
N ALA A 161 9.99 -37.83 18.40
CA ALA A 161 8.64 -38.39 18.27
C ALA A 161 8.06 -38.73 19.67
N ILE A 162 6.87 -38.17 19.95
CA ILE A 162 6.19 -38.39 21.24
C ILE A 162 5.28 -39.62 21.11
N PRO A 163 5.38 -40.63 22.02
CA PRO A 163 4.50 -41.78 21.98
C PRO A 163 3.02 -41.39 22.09
N VAL A 164 2.15 -41.96 21.23
CA VAL A 164 0.71 -41.69 21.23
C VAL A 164 0.08 -41.84 22.62
N LYS A 165 0.59 -42.79 23.45
CA LYS A 165 0.12 -43.04 24.82
C LYS A 165 0.23 -41.78 25.72
N SER A 166 1.27 -40.96 25.56
CA SER A 166 1.45 -39.76 26.38
C SER A 166 0.50 -38.65 25.93
N ILE A 167 0.16 -38.61 24.62
CA ILE A 167 -0.76 -37.60 24.04
C ILE A 167 -2.22 -37.96 24.35
N LEU A 168 -2.56 -39.22 24.41
CA LEU A 168 -3.94 -39.69 24.64
C LEU A 168 -4.57 -39.13 25.92
N ASN A 169 -3.83 -39.12 27.03
CA ASN A 169 -4.34 -38.60 28.32
C ASN A 169 -4.69 -37.12 28.23
N ASP A 170 -3.88 -36.32 27.56
CA ASP A 170 -4.15 -34.88 27.40
C ASP A 170 -5.26 -34.63 26.40
N THR A 171 -5.35 -35.47 25.36
CA THR A 171 -6.43 -35.42 24.37
C THR A 171 -7.77 -35.80 25.02
N PHE A 172 -7.83 -36.83 25.87
CA PHE A 172 -9.07 -37.16 26.59
C PHE A 172 -9.51 -36.06 27.54
N LYS A 173 -8.60 -35.48 28.32
CA LYS A 173 -8.90 -34.31 29.19
C LYS A 173 -9.38 -33.08 28.37
N TYR A 174 -8.86 -32.89 27.15
CA TYR A 174 -9.34 -31.86 26.24
C TYR A 174 -10.74 -32.16 25.77
N ILE A 175 -11.06 -33.37 25.33
CA ILE A 175 -12.39 -33.82 24.92
C ILE A 175 -13.40 -33.70 26.05
N GLU A 176 -13.03 -34.10 27.28
CA GLU A 176 -13.88 -33.98 28.48
C GLU A 176 -14.24 -32.53 28.76
N ARG A 177 -13.27 -31.58 28.66
CA ARG A 177 -13.50 -30.14 28.79
C ARG A 177 -14.44 -29.60 27.73
N LEU A 178 -14.33 -30.04 26.47
CA LEU A 178 -15.23 -29.69 25.40
C LEU A 178 -16.65 -30.20 25.65
N TYR A 179 -16.78 -31.42 26.13
CA TYR A 179 -18.06 -32.04 26.47
C TYR A 179 -18.78 -31.29 27.60
N GLU A 180 -18.02 -30.90 28.64
CA GLU A 180 -18.57 -30.13 29.78
C GLU A 180 -19.02 -28.72 29.41
N ARG A 181 -18.32 -28.05 28.49
CA ARG A 181 -18.60 -26.65 28.09
C ARG A 181 -19.75 -26.53 27.11
N GLN A 182 -20.11 -27.56 26.35
CA GLN A 182 -21.13 -27.54 25.30
C GLN A 182 -20.97 -26.36 24.31
N GLU A 183 -19.74 -25.82 24.18
CA GLU A 183 -19.45 -24.72 23.28
C GLU A 183 -19.26 -25.26 21.86
N HIS A 184 -20.06 -24.78 20.89
CA HIS A 184 -19.95 -25.18 19.48
C HIS A 184 -18.69 -24.63 18.80
N VAL A 185 -17.98 -23.67 19.41
CA VAL A 185 -16.78 -23.00 18.86
C VAL A 185 -15.59 -23.30 19.76
N THR A 186 -14.66 -24.12 19.28
CA THR A 186 -13.46 -24.55 20.03
C THR A 186 -12.26 -23.66 19.81
N GLY A 187 -12.21 -22.97 18.67
CA GLY A 187 -11.17 -22.01 18.30
C GLY A 187 -11.57 -20.55 18.57
N VAL A 188 -10.82 -19.62 18.02
CA VAL A 188 -11.12 -18.17 18.10
C VAL A 188 -12.35 -17.85 17.24
N PRO A 189 -13.48 -17.38 17.83
CA PRO A 189 -14.70 -17.10 17.11
C PRO A 189 -14.54 -15.94 16.12
N THR A 190 -14.99 -16.09 14.89
CA THR A 190 -14.94 -15.02 13.87
C THR A 190 -16.06 -13.99 14.02
N GLY A 191 -17.15 -14.38 14.73
CA GLY A 191 -18.38 -13.59 14.86
C GLY A 191 -19.36 -13.76 13.71
N LEU A 192 -19.02 -14.59 12.74
CA LEU A 192 -19.89 -15.00 11.65
C LEU A 192 -20.41 -16.42 11.95
N THR A 193 -21.63 -16.52 12.48
CA THR A 193 -22.17 -17.73 13.05
C THR A 193 -22.03 -18.96 12.15
N LYS A 194 -22.44 -18.86 10.89
CA LYS A 194 -22.30 -19.97 9.93
C LYS A 194 -20.84 -20.33 9.63
N LEU A 195 -19.92 -19.35 9.68
CA LEU A 195 -18.49 -19.62 9.51
C LEU A 195 -17.96 -20.37 10.73
N ASP A 196 -18.34 -19.93 11.92
CA ASP A 196 -17.93 -20.53 13.17
C ASP A 196 -18.51 -21.96 13.33
N GLU A 197 -19.74 -22.23 12.86
CA GLU A 197 -20.35 -23.56 12.79
C GLU A 197 -19.55 -24.51 11.88
N MET A 198 -19.10 -24.02 10.72
CA MET A 198 -18.35 -24.85 9.76
C MET A 198 -16.89 -25.08 10.16
N THR A 199 -16.25 -24.11 10.82
CA THR A 199 -14.81 -24.14 11.16
C THR A 199 -14.57 -24.47 12.63
N ALA A 200 -15.61 -24.51 13.46
CA ALA A 200 -15.52 -24.50 14.93
C ALA A 200 -14.63 -23.32 15.45
N GLY A 201 -14.61 -22.18 14.74
CA GLY A 201 -13.73 -21.05 14.96
C GLY A 201 -12.31 -21.25 14.35
N LEU A 202 -11.45 -20.23 14.47
CA LEU A 202 -10.06 -20.29 13.98
C LEU A 202 -9.22 -21.11 14.96
N GLN A 203 -8.73 -22.27 14.53
CA GLN A 203 -8.07 -23.23 15.40
C GLN A 203 -6.61 -22.80 15.72
N PRO A 204 -6.13 -22.99 16.96
CA PRO A 204 -4.73 -22.80 17.29
C PRO A 204 -3.82 -23.62 16.38
N SER A 205 -2.62 -23.10 16.09
CA SER A 205 -1.63 -23.69 15.18
C SER A 205 -2.01 -23.72 13.71
N ASP A 206 -3.19 -23.20 13.30
CA ASP A 206 -3.59 -23.16 11.92
C ASP A 206 -3.10 -21.90 11.20
N LEU A 207 -2.68 -22.10 9.94
CA LEU A 207 -2.49 -21.03 8.96
C LEU A 207 -3.77 -20.89 8.12
N ILE A 208 -4.45 -19.78 8.29
CA ILE A 208 -5.70 -19.48 7.61
C ILE A 208 -5.43 -18.42 6.55
N LEU A 209 -5.69 -18.74 5.29
CA LEU A 209 -5.62 -17.79 4.18
C LEU A 209 -7.01 -17.25 3.88
N ILE A 210 -7.13 -15.92 3.87
CA ILE A 210 -8.31 -15.24 3.34
C ILE A 210 -7.91 -14.59 2.01
N ALA A 211 -8.33 -15.20 0.92
CA ALA A 211 -8.01 -14.73 -0.40
C ALA A 211 -9.18 -13.94 -0.99
N GLY A 212 -8.88 -12.72 -1.43
CA GLY A 212 -9.83 -11.85 -2.10
C GLY A 212 -9.19 -11.21 -3.32
N ARG A 213 -10.02 -10.69 -4.23
CA ARG A 213 -9.46 -9.90 -5.31
C ARG A 213 -8.86 -8.61 -4.74
N PRO A 214 -7.65 -8.22 -5.20
CA PRO A 214 -7.11 -6.91 -4.86
C PRO A 214 -8.12 -5.88 -5.31
N SER A 215 -8.29 -4.84 -4.50
CA SER A 215 -9.15 -3.67 -4.79
C SER A 215 -9.59 -3.59 -6.22
N MET A 216 -10.78 -4.10 -6.48
CA MET A 216 -11.31 -4.19 -7.83
C MET A 216 -11.35 -2.81 -8.49
N GLY A 217 -10.56 -2.60 -9.55
CA GLY A 217 -10.82 -1.61 -10.56
C GLY A 217 -10.25 -0.21 -10.34
N LYS A 218 -8.91 -0.04 -10.25
CA LYS A 218 -8.27 1.28 -10.30
C LYS A 218 -7.34 1.48 -11.49
N ALA A 219 -7.28 0.51 -12.40
CA ALA A 219 -6.29 0.53 -13.44
C ALA A 219 -6.54 1.64 -14.46
N GLN A 220 -5.45 2.32 -14.80
CA GLN A 220 -5.37 3.27 -15.91
C GLN A 220 -4.27 2.82 -16.87
N PRO A 221 -4.33 3.18 -18.17
CA PRO A 221 -3.30 2.83 -19.13
C PRO A 221 -1.95 3.47 -18.75
N LEU A 222 -0.83 2.83 -19.15
CA LEU A 222 0.51 3.27 -18.77
C LEU A 222 0.85 4.70 -19.23
N ASP A 223 0.21 5.18 -20.29
CA ASP A 223 0.36 6.54 -20.81
C ASP A 223 -0.60 7.56 -20.17
N ALA A 224 -1.54 7.16 -19.29
CA ALA A 224 -2.34 8.07 -18.48
C ALA A 224 -1.42 8.94 -17.60
N ARG A 225 -1.80 10.21 -17.44
CA ARG A 225 -0.99 11.15 -16.66
C ARG A 225 -1.45 11.20 -15.22
N VAL A 226 -0.51 11.13 -14.29
CA VAL A 226 -0.76 11.29 -12.85
C VAL A 226 -0.08 12.57 -12.37
N LYS A 227 -0.79 13.37 -11.58
CA LYS A 227 -0.26 14.62 -11.05
C LYS A 227 0.69 14.36 -9.90
N THR A 228 1.94 14.78 -10.07
CA THR A 228 2.97 14.82 -9.03
C THR A 228 3.13 16.24 -8.50
N ARG A 229 3.96 16.44 -7.49
CA ARG A 229 4.28 17.77 -6.95
C ARG A 229 4.98 18.66 -7.97
N THR A 230 5.85 18.09 -8.80
CA THR A 230 6.67 18.81 -9.79
C THR A 230 6.05 18.90 -11.18
N GLY A 231 4.94 18.19 -11.43
CA GLY A 231 4.32 18.19 -12.75
C GLY A 231 3.44 16.97 -13.01
N TRP A 232 3.37 16.59 -14.27
CA TRP A 232 2.63 15.40 -14.72
C TRP A 232 3.60 14.30 -15.12
N THR A 233 3.41 13.10 -14.58
CA THR A 233 4.17 11.89 -14.88
C THR A 233 3.25 10.86 -15.50
N ARG A 234 3.74 10.02 -16.42
CA ARG A 234 2.93 8.91 -16.96
C ARG A 234 2.73 7.85 -15.90
N MET A 235 1.59 7.18 -15.93
CA MET A 235 1.26 6.08 -15.03
C MET A 235 2.35 4.99 -15.04
N GLY A 236 2.88 4.64 -16.23
CA GLY A 236 3.94 3.64 -16.40
C GLY A 236 5.33 4.05 -15.91
N ASP A 237 5.59 5.35 -15.75
CA ASP A 237 6.89 5.87 -15.31
C ASP A 237 6.97 6.06 -13.77
N LEU A 238 5.87 5.85 -13.06
CA LEU A 238 5.81 5.99 -11.61
C LEU A 238 6.67 4.94 -10.90
N ARG A 239 7.32 5.36 -9.82
CA ARG A 239 8.14 4.53 -8.94
C ARG A 239 7.59 4.52 -7.52
N LEU A 240 7.97 3.51 -6.74
CA LEU A 240 7.65 3.48 -5.31
C LEU A 240 8.27 4.69 -4.61
N GLY A 241 7.48 5.37 -3.79
CA GLY A 241 7.88 6.57 -3.06
C GLY A 241 7.62 7.88 -3.77
N ASP A 242 7.27 7.91 -5.07
CA ASP A 242 6.95 9.14 -5.80
C ASP A 242 5.80 9.90 -5.13
N GLU A 243 5.98 11.22 -4.95
CA GLU A 243 4.96 12.07 -4.36
C GLU A 243 3.89 12.46 -5.38
N LEU A 244 2.63 12.11 -5.07
CA LEU A 244 1.46 12.41 -5.91
C LEU A 244 0.59 13.50 -5.29
N ALA A 245 -0.09 14.23 -6.15
CA ALA A 245 -1.14 15.15 -5.75
C ALA A 245 -2.37 14.39 -5.22
N SER A 246 -2.85 14.78 -4.04
CA SER A 246 -4.08 14.29 -3.45
C SER A 246 -5.22 15.31 -3.64
N PRO A 247 -6.50 14.90 -3.55
CA PRO A 247 -7.62 15.81 -3.73
C PRO A 247 -7.67 16.98 -2.74
N ASP A 248 -7.16 16.79 -1.52
CA ASP A 248 -7.15 17.76 -0.43
C ASP A 248 -5.79 18.45 -0.21
N GLY A 249 -4.76 18.10 -1.01
CA GLY A 249 -3.42 18.68 -0.95
C GLY A 249 -2.49 18.05 0.09
N ARG A 250 -2.93 17.06 0.87
CA ARG A 250 -2.06 16.33 1.79
C ARG A 250 -1.02 15.52 1.02
N ARG A 251 0.14 15.30 1.63
CA ARG A 251 1.19 14.47 1.03
C ARG A 251 0.69 13.06 0.77
N SER A 252 0.88 12.59 -0.44
CA SER A 252 0.54 11.24 -0.89
C SER A 252 1.71 10.66 -1.66
N ARG A 253 2.08 9.41 -1.40
CA ARG A 253 3.18 8.73 -2.10
C ARG A 253 2.69 7.43 -2.71
N VAL A 254 3.31 7.04 -3.82
CA VAL A 254 3.11 5.71 -4.41
C VAL A 254 3.68 4.67 -3.45
N ARG A 255 2.82 3.81 -2.94
CA ARG A 255 3.16 2.75 -2.01
C ARG A 255 3.34 1.40 -2.68
N ALA A 256 2.57 1.12 -3.72
CA ALA A 256 2.66 -0.09 -4.52
C ALA A 256 2.19 0.16 -5.95
N ILE A 257 2.73 -0.61 -6.89
CA ILE A 257 2.40 -0.59 -8.31
C ILE A 257 1.99 -2.00 -8.72
N PHE A 258 0.84 -2.12 -9.39
CA PHE A 258 0.25 -3.40 -9.79
C PHE A 258 0.00 -3.40 -11.30
N PRO A 259 0.90 -3.96 -12.12
CA PRO A 259 0.69 -4.14 -13.55
C PRO A 259 -0.57 -4.99 -13.81
N GLN A 260 -1.36 -4.58 -14.80
CA GLN A 260 -2.66 -5.19 -15.10
C GLN A 260 -2.68 -5.89 -16.46
N GLY A 261 -1.55 -5.85 -17.18
CA GLY A 261 -1.49 -6.34 -18.55
C GLY A 261 -2.38 -5.54 -19.52
N VAL A 262 -2.63 -6.12 -20.70
CA VAL A 262 -3.41 -5.47 -21.75
C VAL A 262 -4.91 -5.54 -21.44
N GLN A 263 -5.54 -4.38 -21.25
CA GLN A 263 -6.94 -4.21 -20.89
C GLN A 263 -7.71 -3.39 -21.93
N ASP A 264 -9.04 -3.53 -21.94
CA ASP A 264 -9.93 -2.63 -22.67
C ASP A 264 -9.99 -1.28 -21.97
N ILE A 265 -9.63 -0.22 -22.69
CA ILE A 265 -9.56 1.14 -22.17
C ILE A 265 -10.79 1.93 -22.62
N TYR A 266 -11.40 2.59 -21.66
CA TYR A 266 -12.56 3.44 -21.83
C TYR A 266 -12.17 4.92 -21.60
N ARG A 267 -12.60 5.81 -22.49
CA ARG A 267 -12.50 7.24 -22.27
C ARG A 267 -13.77 7.73 -21.58
N VAL A 268 -13.58 8.31 -20.41
CA VAL A 268 -14.64 8.93 -19.61
C VAL A 268 -14.55 10.44 -19.82
N THR A 269 -15.62 11.05 -20.33
CA THR A 269 -15.69 12.49 -20.62
C THR A 269 -16.68 13.17 -19.69
N PHE A 270 -16.34 14.35 -19.21
CA PHE A 270 -17.17 15.16 -18.31
C PHE A 270 -17.70 16.41 -18.98
N SER A 271 -18.68 17.06 -18.33
CA SER A 271 -19.45 18.20 -18.86
C SER A 271 -18.62 19.46 -19.17
N ASP A 272 -17.43 19.59 -18.63
CA ASP A 272 -16.49 20.68 -18.89
C ASP A 272 -15.40 20.31 -19.91
N GLY A 273 -15.53 19.15 -20.54
CA GLY A 273 -14.61 18.66 -21.56
C GLY A 273 -13.37 17.99 -21.01
N ARG A 274 -13.17 17.91 -19.67
CA ARG A 274 -12.10 17.06 -19.13
C ARG A 274 -12.38 15.60 -19.44
N SER A 275 -11.33 14.81 -19.61
CA SER A 275 -11.45 13.37 -19.85
C SER A 275 -10.28 12.63 -19.25
N THR A 276 -10.49 11.34 -18.94
CA THR A 276 -9.43 10.42 -18.54
C THR A 276 -9.69 9.07 -19.15
N GLU A 277 -8.64 8.27 -19.30
CA GLU A 277 -8.71 6.90 -19.78
C GLU A 277 -8.49 5.92 -18.64
N CYS A 278 -9.32 4.90 -18.58
CA CYS A 278 -9.29 3.89 -17.51
C CYS A 278 -9.90 2.56 -17.96
N THR A 279 -9.74 1.51 -17.17
CA THR A 279 -10.37 0.21 -17.43
C THR A 279 -11.88 0.20 -17.07
N ALA A 280 -12.61 -0.81 -17.51
CA ALA A 280 -14.03 -1.01 -17.20
C ALA A 280 -14.31 -1.03 -15.69
N ASP A 281 -13.39 -1.63 -14.93
CA ASP A 281 -13.50 -1.80 -13.48
C ASP A 281 -12.98 -0.61 -12.66
N HIS A 282 -12.51 0.45 -13.33
CA HIS A 282 -12.00 1.63 -12.64
C HIS A 282 -13.08 2.28 -11.77
N LEU A 283 -12.75 2.58 -10.51
CA LEU A 283 -13.71 3.03 -9.50
C LEU A 283 -13.81 4.55 -9.43
N TRP A 284 -15.04 5.02 -9.33
CA TRP A 284 -15.43 6.41 -9.22
C TRP A 284 -16.20 6.67 -7.94
N LEU A 285 -15.84 7.67 -7.18
CA LEU A 285 -16.72 8.21 -6.15
C LEU A 285 -17.74 9.13 -6.83
N ALA A 286 -18.87 8.56 -7.24
CA ALA A 286 -19.90 9.25 -7.99
C ALA A 286 -21.02 9.76 -7.08
N HIS A 287 -21.49 10.95 -7.39
CA HIS A 287 -22.59 11.61 -6.70
C HIS A 287 -23.84 11.71 -7.59
N TYR A 288 -24.99 11.70 -6.96
CA TYR A 288 -26.28 11.98 -7.59
C TYR A 288 -27.21 12.68 -6.60
N ARG A 289 -27.99 13.68 -7.05
CA ARG A 289 -28.85 14.48 -6.17
C ARG A 289 -29.88 13.65 -5.37
N GLY A 290 -30.35 12.53 -5.91
CA GLY A 290 -31.31 11.64 -5.26
C GLY A 290 -30.68 10.56 -4.40
N TRP A 291 -29.36 10.57 -4.20
CA TRP A 291 -28.70 9.67 -3.26
C TRP A 291 -28.40 10.41 -1.96
N PRO A 292 -28.61 9.81 -0.80
CA PRO A 292 -28.25 10.42 0.47
C PRO A 292 -26.73 10.63 0.58
N GLU A 293 -25.94 9.74 -0.06
CA GLU A 293 -24.47 9.74 -0.02
C GLU A 293 -23.87 9.39 -1.39
N PRO A 294 -22.60 9.79 -1.65
CA PRO A 294 -21.89 9.38 -2.86
C PRO A 294 -21.67 7.86 -2.89
N ARG A 295 -21.67 7.29 -4.08
CA ARG A 295 -21.48 5.85 -4.30
C ARG A 295 -20.19 5.57 -5.05
N THR A 296 -19.47 4.54 -4.62
CA THR A 296 -18.34 4.03 -5.40
C THR A 296 -18.86 3.12 -6.49
N LEU A 297 -18.63 3.49 -7.75
CA LEU A 297 -19.13 2.79 -8.94
C LEU A 297 -17.98 2.48 -9.89
N THR A 298 -18.04 1.35 -10.60
CA THR A 298 -17.12 1.06 -11.71
C THR A 298 -17.45 1.90 -12.94
N THR A 299 -16.50 2.03 -13.87
CA THR A 299 -16.72 2.71 -15.15
C THR A 299 -17.91 2.10 -15.90
N GLU A 300 -18.04 0.76 -15.92
CA GLU A 300 -19.14 0.09 -16.60
C GLU A 300 -20.49 0.32 -15.90
N GLN A 301 -20.50 0.38 -14.57
CA GLN A 301 -21.71 0.73 -13.81
C GLN A 301 -22.14 2.18 -14.07
N VAL A 302 -21.21 3.13 -14.11
CA VAL A 302 -21.52 4.53 -14.47
C VAL A 302 -22.07 4.59 -15.89
N LYS A 303 -21.45 3.88 -16.85
CA LYS A 303 -21.92 3.79 -18.25
C LYS A 303 -23.35 3.25 -18.35
N THR A 304 -23.64 2.18 -17.61
CA THR A 304 -24.99 1.60 -17.52
C THR A 304 -26.01 2.59 -16.94
N LEU A 305 -25.63 3.32 -15.88
CA LEU A 305 -26.50 4.34 -15.29
C LEU A 305 -26.75 5.51 -16.24
N LEU A 306 -25.74 5.95 -17.01
CA LEU A 306 -25.88 7.02 -18.00
C LEU A 306 -26.86 6.67 -19.12
N GLY A 307 -27.05 5.39 -19.44
CA GLY A 307 -28.09 4.90 -20.36
C GLY A 307 -29.52 5.15 -19.88
N ARG A 308 -29.73 5.36 -18.59
CA ARG A 308 -31.04 5.63 -17.99
C ARG A 308 -31.32 7.12 -17.93
N VAL A 309 -32.47 7.58 -18.42
CA VAL A 309 -32.90 8.99 -18.46
C VAL A 309 -32.76 9.70 -17.10
N ARG A 310 -33.06 8.98 -16.00
CA ARG A 310 -32.98 9.49 -14.63
C ARG A 310 -31.57 9.98 -14.26
N TYR A 311 -30.50 9.31 -14.71
CA TYR A 311 -29.12 9.59 -14.32
C TYR A 311 -28.33 10.37 -15.39
N ARG A 312 -28.85 10.43 -16.60
CA ARG A 312 -28.21 11.09 -17.75
C ARG A 312 -27.92 12.55 -17.42
N HIS A 313 -26.66 12.95 -17.51
CA HIS A 313 -26.15 14.31 -17.16
C HIS A 313 -26.42 14.75 -15.71
N ARG A 314 -26.55 13.80 -14.77
CA ARG A 314 -26.84 14.08 -13.36
C ARG A 314 -25.92 13.36 -12.38
N LEU A 315 -25.01 12.53 -12.86
CA LEU A 315 -23.93 11.91 -12.05
C LEU A 315 -22.70 12.81 -12.16
N TRP A 316 -22.05 13.08 -11.02
CA TRP A 316 -20.85 13.93 -10.99
C TRP A 316 -19.80 13.36 -10.04
N ILE A 317 -18.54 13.89 -10.16
CA ILE A 317 -17.44 13.64 -9.23
C ILE A 317 -17.03 14.92 -8.52
N ASP A 318 -16.30 14.80 -7.40
CA ASP A 318 -15.71 15.95 -6.74
C ASP A 318 -14.50 16.49 -7.52
N THR A 319 -14.22 17.77 -7.31
CA THR A 319 -13.03 18.45 -7.87
C THR A 319 -11.95 18.53 -6.79
N PRO A 320 -10.67 18.36 -7.14
CA PRO A 320 -9.57 18.56 -6.21
C PRO A 320 -9.50 20.02 -5.79
N SER A 321 -9.32 20.29 -4.50
CA SER A 321 -9.25 21.62 -3.92
C SER A 321 -7.95 21.89 -3.16
N GLY A 322 -7.07 20.90 -3.07
CA GLY A 322 -5.85 20.94 -2.31
C GLY A 322 -4.70 21.72 -2.95
N ASP A 323 -3.69 22.06 -2.15
CA ASP A 323 -2.43 22.61 -2.62
C ASP A 323 -1.42 21.48 -2.89
N TYR A 324 -0.91 21.40 -4.08
CA TYR A 324 0.04 20.40 -4.55
C TYR A 324 1.09 20.97 -5.50
N GLY A 325 1.45 22.25 -5.31
CA GLY A 325 2.46 22.91 -6.14
C GLY A 325 3.89 22.75 -5.65
N SER A 326 4.85 23.08 -6.52
CA SER A 326 6.27 23.23 -6.22
C SER A 326 6.56 24.65 -5.77
N ASP A 327 7.41 24.81 -4.75
CA ASP A 327 7.86 26.13 -4.24
C ASP A 327 9.08 26.67 -5.03
N GLU A 328 9.19 26.38 -6.32
CA GLU A 328 10.24 26.94 -7.16
C GLU A 328 10.11 28.46 -7.29
N ALA A 329 11.25 29.13 -7.29
CA ALA A 329 11.30 30.58 -7.52
C ALA A 329 10.79 30.92 -8.92
N LEU A 330 9.86 31.83 -9.01
CA LEU A 330 9.25 32.25 -10.28
C LEU A 330 9.94 33.48 -10.84
N PRO A 331 10.28 33.52 -12.13
CA PRO A 331 10.99 34.62 -12.74
C PRO A 331 10.21 35.93 -12.74
N VAL A 332 8.88 35.89 -12.95
CA VAL A 332 7.98 37.03 -13.00
C VAL A 332 6.88 36.89 -11.95
N ASP A 333 6.45 38.00 -11.33
CA ASP A 333 5.28 37.97 -10.42
C ASP A 333 4.08 37.32 -11.12
N PRO A 334 3.40 36.36 -10.45
CA PRO A 334 2.32 35.56 -11.08
C PRO A 334 1.17 36.41 -11.63
N TRP A 335 0.71 37.39 -10.85
CA TRP A 335 -0.36 38.27 -11.33
C TRP A 335 0.09 39.12 -12.52
N LEU A 336 1.33 39.66 -12.46
CA LEU A 336 1.90 40.45 -13.54
C LEU A 336 2.03 39.61 -14.83
N LEU A 337 2.52 38.35 -14.73
CA LEU A 337 2.60 37.46 -15.88
C LEU A 337 1.20 37.23 -16.47
N GLY A 338 0.19 36.96 -15.65
CA GLY A 338 -1.19 36.80 -16.09
C GLY A 338 -1.70 38.05 -16.84
N ALA A 339 -1.41 39.22 -16.31
CA ALA A 339 -1.77 40.51 -16.95
C ALA A 339 -1.02 40.72 -18.28
N LEU A 340 0.25 40.39 -18.35
CA LEU A 340 1.06 40.47 -19.57
C LEU A 340 0.60 39.48 -20.65
N LEU A 341 0.20 38.29 -20.26
CA LEU A 341 -0.37 37.29 -21.17
C LEU A 341 -1.71 37.76 -21.78
N GLY A 342 -2.50 38.54 -21.05
CA GLY A 342 -3.71 39.20 -21.59
C GLY A 342 -3.35 40.38 -22.50
N ASP A 343 -3.10 41.51 -21.91
CA ASP A 343 -3.08 42.81 -22.59
C ASP A 343 -1.68 43.34 -22.98
N ALA A 344 -0.60 42.50 -22.87
CA ALA A 344 0.70 42.98 -23.33
C ALA A 344 1.06 42.55 -24.75
N ARG A 345 1.81 43.41 -25.42
CA ARG A 345 2.55 43.06 -26.65
C ARG A 345 3.89 42.46 -26.26
N LEU A 346 4.03 41.18 -26.51
CA LEU A 346 5.22 40.37 -26.16
C LEU A 346 6.18 40.25 -27.35
N SER A 347 6.41 41.33 -28.07
CA SER A 347 7.30 41.32 -29.24
C SER A 347 7.86 42.70 -29.52
N GLY A 348 9.00 42.76 -30.20
CA GLY A 348 9.70 43.97 -30.57
C GLY A 348 10.79 44.41 -29.55
N SER A 349 11.13 45.68 -29.52
CA SER A 349 12.23 46.23 -28.71
C SER A 349 11.83 46.69 -27.30
N THR A 350 10.54 46.74 -26.99
CA THR A 350 10.04 47.23 -25.69
C THR A 350 8.78 46.48 -25.25
N LEU A 351 8.67 46.27 -23.92
CA LEU A 351 7.47 45.67 -23.35
C LEU A 351 6.36 46.72 -23.28
N MET A 352 5.28 46.40 -23.96
CA MET A 352 4.09 47.31 -24.11
C MET A 352 2.87 46.69 -23.43
N PHE A 353 2.20 47.42 -22.59
CA PHE A 353 0.95 47.03 -21.95
C PHE A 353 -0.18 48.01 -22.37
N SER A 354 -1.35 47.50 -22.72
CA SER A 354 -2.46 48.28 -23.27
C SER A 354 -3.63 48.29 -22.31
N THR A 355 -3.96 49.45 -21.74
CA THR A 355 -5.14 49.59 -20.87
C THR A 355 -5.59 51.04 -20.78
N SER A 356 -6.91 51.25 -20.61
CA SER A 356 -7.52 52.55 -20.29
C SER A 356 -7.89 52.68 -18.80
N GLN A 357 -7.67 51.61 -18.00
CA GLN A 357 -8.12 51.58 -16.62
C GLN A 357 -6.99 51.97 -15.66
N GLN A 358 -7.20 53.01 -14.88
CA GLN A 358 -6.22 53.56 -13.95
C GLN A 358 -5.86 52.51 -12.86
N GLU A 359 -6.86 51.80 -12.32
CA GLU A 359 -6.64 50.74 -11.32
C GLU A 359 -5.72 49.64 -11.87
N MET A 360 -5.79 49.28 -13.15
CA MET A 360 -4.91 48.32 -13.80
C MET A 360 -3.47 48.85 -13.87
N LEU A 361 -3.27 50.11 -14.23
CA LEU A 361 -1.94 50.74 -14.29
C LEU A 361 -1.26 50.77 -12.92
N GLU A 362 -1.99 51.16 -11.89
CA GLU A 362 -1.49 51.18 -10.51
C GLU A 362 -1.07 49.80 -10.06
N ARG A 363 -1.85 48.78 -10.40
CA ARG A 363 -1.55 47.39 -10.04
C ARG A 363 -0.35 46.86 -10.83
N VAL A 364 -0.27 47.11 -12.13
CA VAL A 364 0.91 46.74 -12.94
C VAL A 364 2.17 47.41 -12.39
N GLN A 365 2.12 48.70 -12.03
CA GLN A 365 3.23 49.42 -11.42
C GLN A 365 3.64 48.78 -10.06
N ALA A 366 2.67 48.47 -9.21
CA ALA A 366 2.92 47.89 -7.90
C ALA A 366 3.57 46.49 -8.03
N ARG A 367 3.14 45.68 -8.96
CA ARG A 367 3.64 44.32 -9.17
C ARG A 367 4.96 44.27 -9.96
N ALA A 368 5.19 45.26 -10.87
CA ALA A 368 6.50 45.37 -11.50
C ALA A 368 7.59 45.88 -10.53
N GLY A 369 7.19 46.59 -9.46
CA GLY A 369 8.08 47.10 -8.43
C GLY A 369 8.70 48.46 -8.77
N GLN A 370 9.43 49.01 -7.79
CA GLN A 370 10.03 50.35 -7.88
C GLN A 370 11.17 50.48 -8.92
N ALA A 371 11.77 49.35 -9.33
CA ALA A 371 12.77 49.33 -10.37
C ALA A 371 12.20 49.64 -11.79
N TYR A 372 10.89 49.70 -11.94
CA TYR A 372 10.19 49.91 -13.22
C TYR A 372 9.28 51.12 -13.17
N ALA A 373 9.06 51.73 -14.31
CA ALA A 373 8.09 52.79 -14.49
C ALA A 373 7.23 52.58 -15.73
N LEU A 374 5.96 52.95 -15.63
CA LEU A 374 5.02 52.98 -16.76
C LEU A 374 5.13 54.34 -17.47
N ARG A 375 5.48 54.35 -18.75
CA ARG A 375 5.56 55.56 -19.59
C ARG A 375 4.53 55.50 -20.71
N ALA A 376 3.68 56.50 -20.83
CA ALA A 376 2.71 56.57 -21.91
C ALA A 376 3.39 56.49 -23.26
N ALA A 377 2.83 55.68 -24.18
CA ALA A 377 3.31 55.49 -25.52
C ALA A 377 2.33 55.99 -26.62
N GLY A 378 1.20 56.49 -26.19
CA GLY A 378 0.11 57.01 -27.02
C GLY A 378 -1.13 56.12 -26.99
N GLY A 379 -2.32 56.76 -26.99
CA GLY A 379 -3.58 56.04 -26.85
C GLY A 379 -3.73 55.35 -25.49
N TYR A 380 -3.91 54.04 -25.53
CA TYR A 380 -4.03 53.19 -24.34
C TYR A 380 -2.75 52.39 -24.04
N ASP A 381 -1.64 52.66 -24.78
CA ASP A 381 -0.40 51.90 -24.70
C ASP A 381 0.59 52.51 -23.71
N TRP A 382 1.18 51.69 -22.88
CA TRP A 382 2.16 52.02 -21.84
C TRP A 382 3.39 51.17 -22.00
N ARG A 383 4.59 51.77 -21.92
CA ARG A 383 5.88 51.08 -21.92
C ARG A 383 6.27 50.78 -20.48
N ILE A 384 6.60 49.51 -20.20
CA ILE A 384 7.19 49.10 -18.93
C ILE A 384 8.71 49.22 -19.09
N VAL A 385 9.29 50.28 -18.50
CA VAL A 385 10.71 50.60 -18.62
C VAL A 385 11.44 50.43 -17.28
N GLN A 386 12.63 49.84 -17.28
CA GLN A 386 13.46 49.72 -16.10
C GLN A 386 14.14 51.06 -15.82
N VAL A 387 14.04 51.60 -14.59
CA VAL A 387 14.55 52.94 -14.22
C VAL A 387 15.66 52.90 -13.15
N ALA A 388 15.82 51.78 -12.42
CA ALA A 388 16.82 51.67 -11.39
C ALA A 388 17.47 50.27 -11.39
N GLY A 389 18.73 50.17 -10.95
CA GLY A 389 19.40 48.88 -10.64
C GLY A 389 20.28 48.28 -11.75
N ALA A 390 20.33 48.81 -12.93
CA ALA A 390 21.09 48.21 -14.04
C ALA A 390 22.36 49.01 -14.38
N HIS A 391 23.49 48.76 -13.72
CA HIS A 391 24.84 49.20 -14.09
C HIS A 391 25.50 48.33 -15.18
N ARG A 392 24.75 47.78 -16.11
CA ARG A 392 25.30 47.24 -17.35
C ARG A 392 24.74 48.10 -18.50
N ARG A 393 25.51 49.13 -18.88
CA ARG A 393 25.32 49.79 -20.17
C ARG A 393 25.69 48.78 -21.27
N GLY A 394 24.67 48.20 -21.87
CA GLY A 394 24.86 47.47 -23.14
C GLY A 394 25.39 48.44 -24.22
N VAL A 395 26.05 47.90 -25.23
CA VAL A 395 26.45 48.59 -26.41
C VAL A 395 25.21 49.35 -26.96
N ALA A 396 25.32 50.68 -27.01
CA ALA A 396 24.26 51.63 -27.47
C ALA A 396 23.35 52.25 -26.38
N GLY A 397 23.70 52.28 -25.11
CA GLY A 397 22.93 53.11 -24.14
C GLY A 397 21.54 52.61 -23.75
N VAL A 398 21.12 51.44 -24.19
CA VAL A 398 19.82 50.85 -23.84
C VAL A 398 19.94 50.10 -22.51
N VAL A 399 19.12 50.47 -21.54
CA VAL A 399 19.02 49.74 -20.24
C VAL A 399 18.28 48.45 -20.51
N PRO A 400 18.87 47.26 -20.24
CA PRO A 400 18.16 45.98 -20.41
C PRO A 400 16.94 45.95 -19.47
N ASN A 401 15.84 45.39 -19.94
CA ASN A 401 14.63 45.20 -19.14
C ASN A 401 14.60 43.74 -18.63
N ALA A 402 14.87 43.54 -17.36
CA ALA A 402 14.96 42.16 -16.78
C ALA A 402 13.65 41.38 -16.94
N ILE A 403 12.46 42.02 -16.89
CA ILE A 403 11.19 41.32 -17.16
C ILE A 403 11.17 40.77 -18.57
N MET A 404 11.74 41.51 -19.56
CA MET A 404 11.81 41.03 -20.96
C MET A 404 12.76 39.82 -21.06
N ASP A 405 13.88 39.82 -20.32
CA ASP A 405 14.84 38.74 -20.32
C ASP A 405 14.23 37.50 -19.68
N GLU A 406 13.47 37.64 -18.59
CA GLU A 406 12.72 36.54 -17.97
C GLU A 406 11.60 36.03 -18.91
N LEU A 407 10.91 36.89 -19.63
CA LEU A 407 9.93 36.47 -20.63
C LEU A 407 10.57 35.71 -21.77
N ARG A 408 11.82 36.05 -22.16
CA ARG A 408 12.61 35.29 -23.15
C ARG A 408 12.96 33.88 -22.62
N SER A 409 13.44 33.81 -21.39
CA SER A 409 13.77 32.52 -20.75
C SER A 409 12.56 31.59 -20.66
N LEU A 410 11.37 32.14 -20.47
CA LEU A 410 10.08 31.45 -20.44
C LEU A 410 9.53 31.12 -21.85
N GLY A 411 10.20 31.55 -22.95
CA GLY A 411 9.72 31.36 -24.31
C GLY A 411 8.49 32.21 -24.66
N LEU A 412 8.27 33.31 -23.93
CA LEU A 412 7.12 34.19 -24.06
C LEU A 412 7.45 35.51 -24.80
N TRP A 413 8.68 35.63 -25.33
CA TRP A 413 9.08 36.80 -26.08
C TRP A 413 9.18 36.54 -27.59
N ASP A 414 8.81 37.52 -28.41
CA ASP A 414 8.68 37.46 -29.88
C ASP A 414 7.61 36.49 -30.38
N ILE A 415 6.59 36.26 -29.55
CA ILE A 415 5.43 35.43 -29.89
C ILE A 415 4.21 36.31 -30.22
N ARG A 416 3.33 35.79 -31.08
CA ARG A 416 2.06 36.42 -31.43
C ARG A 416 0.98 36.12 -30.40
N SER A 417 -0.13 36.86 -30.46
CA SER A 417 -1.26 36.66 -29.52
C SER A 417 -1.88 35.27 -29.60
N ASP A 418 -1.80 34.58 -30.75
CA ASP A 418 -2.33 33.24 -31.00
C ASP A 418 -1.33 32.13 -30.57
N GLU A 419 -0.10 32.50 -30.19
CA GLU A 419 0.96 31.60 -29.72
C GLU A 419 1.18 31.67 -28.20
N LYS A 420 0.53 32.61 -27.49
CA LYS A 420 0.66 32.79 -26.03
C LYS A 420 0.26 31.50 -25.29
N PHE A 421 0.95 31.20 -24.17
CA PHE A 421 0.70 30.06 -23.31
C PHE A 421 1.10 30.36 -21.86
N ILE A 422 0.68 29.53 -20.93
CA ILE A 422 1.14 29.57 -19.53
C ILE A 422 2.30 28.60 -19.36
N PRO A 423 3.50 29.06 -18.93
CA PRO A 423 4.62 28.15 -18.68
C PRO A 423 4.32 27.14 -17.57
N ASP A 424 4.82 25.91 -17.74
CA ASP A 424 4.53 24.79 -16.84
C ASP A 424 4.93 25.07 -15.37
N VAL A 425 6.00 25.86 -15.15
CA VAL A 425 6.42 26.23 -13.79
C VAL A 425 5.32 26.98 -13.04
N TYR A 426 4.51 27.80 -13.72
CA TYR A 426 3.37 28.49 -13.10
C TYR A 426 2.15 27.61 -12.93
N LEU A 427 1.91 26.65 -13.84
CA LEU A 427 0.81 25.68 -13.70
C LEU A 427 1.07 24.68 -12.56
N ASN A 428 2.34 24.46 -12.20
CA ASN A 428 2.77 23.57 -11.14
C ASN A 428 3.13 24.29 -9.83
N ALA A 429 2.97 25.62 -9.76
CA ALA A 429 3.23 26.43 -8.58
C ALA A 429 2.20 26.20 -7.45
N PRO A 430 2.45 26.69 -6.22
CA PRO A 430 1.51 26.62 -5.11
C PRO A 430 0.15 27.24 -5.44
N ARG A 431 -0.88 26.85 -4.70
CA ARG A 431 -2.28 27.23 -4.97
C ARG A 431 -2.49 28.74 -5.07
N GLU A 432 -1.92 29.53 -4.14
CA GLU A 432 -2.09 30.99 -4.14
C GLU A 432 -1.39 31.64 -5.35
N THR A 433 -0.23 31.16 -5.72
CA THR A 433 0.49 31.58 -6.94
C THR A 433 -0.32 31.34 -8.20
N ARG A 434 -0.92 30.17 -8.34
CA ARG A 434 -1.82 29.84 -9.45
C ARG A 434 -3.07 30.70 -9.46
N LEU A 435 -3.58 31.06 -8.27
CA LEU A 435 -4.72 31.95 -8.14
C LEU A 435 -4.36 33.40 -8.54
N GLU A 436 -3.18 33.91 -8.18
CA GLU A 436 -2.69 35.22 -8.60
C GLU A 436 -2.52 35.27 -10.13
N LEU A 437 -1.96 34.23 -10.74
CA LEU A 437 -1.87 34.13 -12.20
C LEU A 437 -3.25 34.19 -12.87
N LEU A 438 -4.22 33.45 -12.33
CA LEU A 438 -5.61 33.46 -12.83
C LEU A 438 -6.22 34.85 -12.68
N ARG A 439 -5.99 35.55 -11.58
CA ARG A 439 -6.45 36.92 -11.33
C ARG A 439 -5.91 37.86 -12.39
N GLY A 440 -4.61 37.77 -12.73
CA GLY A 440 -4.00 38.60 -13.79
C GLY A 440 -4.64 38.38 -15.16
N LEU A 441 -4.88 37.15 -15.55
CA LEU A 441 -5.58 36.80 -16.79
C LEU A 441 -7.04 37.30 -16.81
N MET A 442 -7.75 37.13 -15.70
CA MET A 442 -9.15 37.51 -15.59
C MET A 442 -9.33 39.04 -15.48
N ASP A 443 -8.36 39.74 -14.92
CA ASP A 443 -8.35 41.19 -14.82
C ASP A 443 -8.15 41.86 -16.21
N THR A 444 -7.45 41.19 -17.14
CA THR A 444 -7.25 41.65 -18.53
C THR A 444 -8.33 41.10 -19.47
N ASP A 445 -8.06 39.95 -20.09
CA ASP A 445 -8.92 39.34 -21.14
C ASP A 445 -10.19 38.65 -20.58
N GLY A 446 -10.37 38.65 -19.26
CA GLY A 446 -11.58 38.16 -18.59
C GLY A 446 -12.67 39.25 -18.54
N TRP A 447 -13.93 38.80 -18.50
CA TRP A 447 -15.07 39.73 -18.22
C TRP A 447 -16.13 39.02 -17.38
N VAL A 448 -16.91 39.83 -16.67
CA VAL A 448 -18.04 39.37 -15.88
C VAL A 448 -19.32 39.88 -16.56
N GLU A 449 -20.19 38.94 -16.92
CA GLU A 449 -21.48 39.22 -17.53
C GLU A 449 -22.42 39.92 -16.53
N ARG A 450 -23.45 40.65 -17.03
CA ARG A 450 -24.43 41.35 -16.19
C ARG A 450 -25.12 40.42 -15.14
N TRP A 451 -25.23 39.15 -15.47
CA TRP A 451 -25.80 38.11 -14.59
C TRP A 451 -24.75 37.38 -13.72
N GLY A 452 -23.51 37.87 -13.71
CA GLY A 452 -22.45 37.38 -12.80
C GLY A 452 -21.64 36.21 -13.31
N SER A 453 -21.87 35.70 -14.52
CA SER A 453 -21.03 34.65 -15.10
C SER A 453 -19.67 35.21 -15.54
N THR A 454 -18.59 34.47 -15.21
CA THR A 454 -17.24 34.86 -15.59
C THR A 454 -16.78 34.15 -16.85
N ARG A 455 -16.13 34.87 -17.75
CA ARG A 455 -15.62 34.37 -19.03
C ARG A 455 -14.25 34.96 -19.32
N PHE A 456 -13.52 34.23 -20.18
CA PHE A 456 -12.22 34.66 -20.72
C PHE A 456 -12.19 34.38 -22.22
N CYS A 457 -11.46 35.19 -22.99
CA CYS A 457 -11.35 34.97 -24.43
C CYS A 457 -9.90 35.16 -24.88
N SER A 458 -9.38 34.18 -25.63
CA SER A 458 -8.08 34.32 -26.29
C SER A 458 -8.14 33.86 -27.75
N THR A 459 -7.21 34.36 -28.56
CA THR A 459 -6.96 33.85 -29.91
C THR A 459 -6.00 32.64 -29.86
N SER A 460 -5.31 32.40 -28.77
CA SER A 460 -4.47 31.21 -28.53
C SER A 460 -5.32 30.05 -28.02
N GLU A 461 -5.28 28.94 -28.75
CA GLU A 461 -5.88 27.68 -28.33
C GLU A 461 -5.17 27.12 -27.10
N ARG A 462 -3.82 27.21 -27.10
CA ARG A 462 -2.99 26.74 -26.01
C ARG A 462 -3.27 27.54 -24.73
N LEU A 463 -3.28 28.87 -24.77
CA LEU A 463 -3.58 29.69 -23.60
C LEU A 463 -5.00 29.41 -23.06
N ALA A 464 -5.99 29.19 -23.92
CA ALA A 464 -7.33 28.83 -23.48
C ALA A 464 -7.38 27.44 -22.79
N GLY A 465 -6.61 26.48 -23.30
CA GLY A 465 -6.42 25.15 -22.68
C GLY A 465 -5.70 25.23 -21.35
N ASP A 466 -4.63 26.00 -21.28
CA ASP A 466 -3.85 26.24 -20.06
C ASP A 466 -4.69 26.93 -18.99
N LEU A 467 -5.51 27.92 -19.37
CA LEU A 467 -6.47 28.55 -18.46
C LEU A 467 -7.50 27.52 -17.93
N ALA A 468 -8.02 26.65 -18.78
CA ALA A 468 -8.94 25.61 -18.31
C ALA A 468 -8.27 24.67 -17.31
N THR A 469 -7.02 24.30 -17.56
CA THR A 469 -6.18 23.50 -16.65
C THR A 469 -5.96 24.25 -15.32
N LEU A 470 -5.63 25.53 -15.38
CA LEU A 470 -5.44 26.41 -14.22
C LEU A 470 -6.70 26.48 -13.35
N VAL A 471 -7.87 26.74 -13.96
CA VAL A 471 -9.16 26.80 -13.27
C VAL A 471 -9.52 25.46 -12.63
N ARG A 472 -9.32 24.33 -13.34
CA ARG A 472 -9.58 22.98 -12.83
C ARG A 472 -8.67 22.63 -11.66
N SER A 473 -7.42 23.07 -11.70
CA SER A 473 -6.43 22.88 -10.64
C SER A 473 -6.78 23.63 -9.34
N LEU A 474 -7.61 24.66 -9.43
CA LEU A 474 -8.11 25.46 -8.30
C LEU A 474 -9.51 25.03 -7.82
N GLY A 475 -9.99 23.85 -8.27
CA GLY A 475 -11.31 23.34 -7.90
C GLY A 475 -12.48 23.92 -8.71
N GLY A 476 -12.17 24.69 -9.73
CA GLY A 476 -13.17 25.29 -10.63
C GLY A 476 -13.62 24.36 -11.76
N TRP A 477 -14.60 24.85 -12.51
CA TRP A 477 -15.14 24.22 -13.71
C TRP A 477 -14.91 25.18 -14.91
N CYS A 478 -14.32 24.68 -15.99
CA CYS A 478 -14.06 25.50 -17.18
C CYS A 478 -14.32 24.71 -18.47
N SER A 479 -15.15 25.27 -19.35
CA SER A 479 -15.34 24.73 -20.68
C SER A 479 -14.83 25.71 -21.74
N VAL A 480 -14.14 25.20 -22.75
CA VAL A 480 -13.57 25.97 -23.84
C VAL A 480 -14.43 25.79 -25.10
N ARG A 481 -14.83 26.87 -25.73
CA ARG A 481 -15.60 26.87 -26.99
C ARG A 481 -14.89 27.66 -28.08
N ARG A 482 -14.60 27.01 -29.18
CA ARG A 482 -14.02 27.65 -30.37
C ARG A 482 -15.08 28.39 -31.16
N ARG A 483 -14.87 29.67 -31.39
CA ARG A 483 -15.63 30.50 -32.38
C ARG A 483 -14.80 30.63 -33.64
N LYS A 484 -15.23 29.98 -34.74
CA LYS A 484 -14.48 29.94 -36.00
C LYS A 484 -14.33 31.32 -36.66
N THR A 485 -15.37 32.16 -36.68
CA THR A 485 -15.43 33.44 -37.34
C THR A 485 -16.12 34.51 -36.46
N PRO A 486 -15.46 35.01 -35.39
CA PRO A 486 -16.01 36.10 -34.63
C PRO A 486 -16.04 37.38 -35.49
N THR A 487 -17.14 38.13 -35.41
CA THR A 487 -17.23 39.43 -36.05
C THR A 487 -17.15 40.54 -35.03
N TYR A 488 -16.45 41.61 -35.35
CA TYR A 488 -16.32 42.79 -34.50
C TYR A 488 -16.46 44.07 -35.35
N ARG A 489 -16.82 45.17 -34.73
CA ARG A 489 -16.86 46.48 -35.39
C ARG A 489 -15.58 47.25 -35.05
N HIS A 490 -14.90 47.75 -36.08
CA HIS A 490 -13.78 48.68 -35.94
C HIS A 490 -14.09 49.94 -36.75
N ARG A 491 -14.13 51.08 -36.08
CA ARG A 491 -14.50 52.38 -36.67
C ARG A 491 -15.80 52.29 -37.46
N GLY A 492 -16.84 51.66 -36.90
CA GLY A 492 -18.14 51.46 -37.50
C GLY A 492 -18.25 50.34 -38.56
N VAL A 493 -17.13 49.82 -39.08
CA VAL A 493 -17.09 48.77 -40.10
C VAL A 493 -17.07 47.39 -39.46
N LYS A 494 -17.96 46.50 -39.91
CA LYS A 494 -17.97 45.10 -39.45
C LYS A 494 -16.81 44.35 -40.10
N LYS A 495 -15.89 43.82 -39.26
CA LYS A 495 -14.74 43.01 -39.67
C LYS A 495 -14.86 41.59 -39.14
N THR A 496 -14.29 40.64 -39.83
CA THR A 496 -14.16 39.26 -39.40
C THR A 496 -12.82 39.08 -38.68
N GLY A 497 -12.85 38.58 -37.46
CA GLY A 497 -11.66 38.28 -36.66
C GLY A 497 -11.08 36.90 -36.92
N ARG A 498 -9.91 36.63 -36.34
CA ARG A 498 -9.33 35.30 -36.25
C ARG A 498 -10.23 34.40 -35.37
N ALA A 499 -10.03 33.10 -35.46
CA ALA A 499 -10.68 32.16 -34.53
C ALA A 499 -10.39 32.56 -33.09
N ALA A 500 -11.37 32.50 -32.25
CA ALA A 500 -11.26 32.84 -30.84
C ALA A 500 -11.77 31.68 -29.94
N PHE A 501 -11.14 31.51 -28.81
CA PHE A 501 -11.47 30.48 -27.82
C PHE A 501 -12.09 31.17 -26.60
N VAL A 502 -13.37 30.89 -26.37
CA VAL A 502 -14.11 31.45 -25.23
C VAL A 502 -14.18 30.42 -24.12
N CYS A 503 -13.60 30.73 -22.98
CA CYS A 503 -13.63 29.94 -21.78
C CYS A 503 -14.78 30.43 -20.88
N ASN A 504 -15.71 29.51 -20.51
CA ASN A 504 -16.67 29.81 -19.47
C ASN A 504 -16.07 29.35 -18.15
N VAL A 505 -15.81 30.26 -17.25
CA VAL A 505 -15.09 30.03 -15.99
C VAL A 505 -16.08 30.06 -14.83
N HIS A 506 -16.11 28.97 -14.03
CA HIS A 506 -16.90 28.91 -12.82
C HIS A 506 -15.99 28.46 -11.67
N HIS A 507 -15.77 29.35 -10.72
CA HIS A 507 -14.99 29.11 -9.51
C HIS A 507 -15.92 29.03 -8.30
N PRO A 508 -15.62 28.22 -7.25
CA PRO A 508 -16.42 28.19 -6.02
C PRO A 508 -16.62 29.58 -5.39
N ASP A 509 -15.62 30.43 -5.48
CA ASP A 509 -15.70 31.86 -5.12
C ASP A 509 -15.35 32.71 -6.34
N PRO A 510 -16.34 33.19 -7.09
CA PRO A 510 -16.13 34.01 -8.29
C PRO A 510 -15.50 35.39 -8.03
N LYS A 511 -15.63 35.94 -6.82
CA LYS A 511 -15.01 37.21 -6.45
C LYS A 511 -13.51 37.06 -6.21
N SER A 512 -13.04 35.89 -5.81
CA SER A 512 -11.64 35.65 -5.53
C SER A 512 -10.74 35.59 -6.75
N ILE A 513 -11.29 35.39 -7.95
CA ILE A 513 -10.53 35.21 -9.20
C ILE A 513 -10.35 36.52 -9.98
N VAL A 514 -10.76 37.66 -9.43
CA VAL A 514 -10.60 39.02 -10.03
C VAL A 514 -10.22 40.01 -8.96
N HIS A 515 -9.31 40.91 -9.30
CA HIS A 515 -8.92 42.00 -8.40
C HIS A 515 -9.60 43.34 -8.74
N LEU A 516 -9.81 43.61 -10.06
CA LEU A 516 -10.41 44.85 -10.48
C LEU A 516 -11.79 45.08 -9.86
N SER A 517 -11.98 46.22 -9.19
CA SER A 517 -13.19 46.58 -8.47
C SER A 517 -14.43 46.45 -9.37
N THR A 518 -14.36 46.97 -10.58
CA THR A 518 -15.44 46.96 -11.56
C THR A 518 -15.88 45.55 -11.98
N LYS A 519 -14.96 44.59 -12.01
CA LYS A 519 -15.24 43.17 -12.31
C LYS A 519 -15.72 42.44 -11.06
N ARG A 520 -15.07 42.70 -9.91
CA ARG A 520 -15.38 42.06 -8.63
C ARG A 520 -16.79 42.38 -8.13
N ASP A 521 -17.24 43.65 -8.31
CA ASP A 521 -18.58 44.07 -7.89
C ASP A 521 -19.68 43.43 -8.73
N ARG A 522 -19.38 43.13 -10.00
CA ARG A 522 -20.30 42.38 -10.88
C ARG A 522 -20.29 40.88 -10.63
N ALA A 523 -19.20 40.34 -10.09
CA ALA A 523 -19.12 38.90 -9.78
C ALA A 523 -20.14 38.57 -8.67
N LEU A 524 -20.98 37.58 -8.92
CA LEU A 524 -21.91 37.10 -7.92
C LEU A 524 -21.11 36.47 -6.73
N GLY A 525 -21.67 36.60 -5.54
CA GLY A 525 -21.22 35.78 -4.41
C GLY A 525 -21.38 34.30 -4.71
N ALA A 526 -21.36 33.44 -3.68
CA ALA A 526 -21.45 31.99 -3.84
C ALA A 526 -22.55 31.62 -4.86
N PRO A 527 -22.20 30.89 -5.92
CA PRO A 527 -23.13 30.63 -7.01
C PRO A 527 -24.33 29.82 -6.52
N ARG A 528 -25.53 30.16 -6.90
CA ARG A 528 -26.77 29.41 -6.60
C ARG A 528 -26.73 27.96 -7.10
N ARG A 529 -25.86 27.66 -8.05
CA ARG A 529 -25.63 26.35 -8.63
C ARG A 529 -24.15 26.00 -8.52
N GLN A 530 -23.84 24.90 -7.80
CA GLN A 530 -22.49 24.36 -7.80
C GLN A 530 -22.21 23.69 -9.16
N TRP A 531 -21.21 24.21 -9.87
CA TRP A 531 -20.72 23.62 -11.10
C TRP A 531 -19.79 22.45 -10.77
N ARG A 532 -20.08 21.27 -11.30
CA ARG A 532 -19.41 20.02 -11.00
C ARG A 532 -19.09 19.28 -12.29
N PRO A 533 -18.00 18.47 -12.34
CA PRO A 533 -17.76 17.59 -13.47
C PRO A 533 -18.81 16.48 -13.51
N VAL A 534 -19.75 16.60 -14.44
CA VAL A 534 -20.84 15.64 -14.67
C VAL A 534 -20.40 14.67 -15.75
N PHE A 535 -20.58 13.35 -15.54
CA PHE A 535 -20.32 12.34 -16.56
C PHE A 535 -21.22 12.58 -17.78
N THR A 536 -20.62 12.62 -18.99
CA THR A 536 -21.33 12.82 -20.25
C THR A 536 -21.30 11.58 -21.14
N THR A 537 -20.12 11.06 -21.46
CA THR A 537 -19.94 9.87 -22.29
C THR A 537 -18.87 8.95 -21.71
N ILE A 538 -19.05 7.65 -21.94
CA ILE A 538 -18.06 6.60 -21.62
C ILE A 538 -17.99 5.69 -22.83
N GLU A 539 -16.87 5.73 -23.55
CA GLU A 539 -16.66 5.03 -24.81
C GLU A 539 -15.41 4.14 -24.72
N ARG A 540 -15.49 2.91 -25.22
CA ARG A 540 -14.31 2.07 -25.42
C ARG A 540 -13.47 2.64 -26.56
N VAL A 541 -12.20 2.93 -26.31
CA VAL A 541 -11.32 3.61 -27.29
C VAL A 541 -10.22 2.70 -27.84
N ARG A 542 -9.62 1.85 -27.01
CA ARG A 542 -8.48 1.01 -27.41
C ARG A 542 -8.24 -0.14 -26.44
N ARG A 543 -7.27 -0.99 -26.75
CA ARG A 543 -6.63 -1.91 -25.81
C ARG A 543 -5.22 -1.42 -25.53
N ALA A 544 -4.83 -1.36 -24.27
CA ALA A 544 -3.50 -0.95 -23.87
C ALA A 544 -3.10 -1.63 -22.56
N GLU A 545 -1.78 -1.70 -22.32
CA GLU A 545 -1.27 -2.09 -21.02
C GLU A 545 -1.72 -1.07 -19.98
N ALA A 546 -2.13 -1.57 -18.83
CA ALA A 546 -2.64 -0.76 -17.75
C ALA A 546 -2.03 -1.21 -16.42
N GLN A 547 -1.94 -0.30 -15.46
CA GLN A 547 -1.53 -0.61 -14.09
C GLN A 547 -2.40 0.14 -13.07
N CYS A 548 -2.44 -0.43 -11.88
CA CYS A 548 -3.06 0.15 -10.71
C CYS A 548 -1.98 0.59 -9.74
N ILE A 549 -2.19 1.68 -9.01
CA ILE A 549 -1.29 2.13 -7.95
C ILE A 549 -2.02 2.19 -6.61
N ALA A 550 -1.32 1.84 -5.54
CA ALA A 550 -1.73 2.18 -4.18
C ALA A 550 -1.00 3.44 -3.73
N VAL A 551 -1.69 4.29 -2.98
CA VAL A 551 -1.15 5.56 -2.49
C VAL A 551 -1.31 5.66 -0.97
N THR A 552 -0.41 6.42 -0.32
CA THR A 552 -0.43 6.60 1.14
C THR A 552 -1.56 7.50 1.63
N HIS A 553 -2.23 8.23 0.73
CA HIS A 553 -3.34 9.11 1.13
C HIS A 553 -4.50 8.31 1.75
N PRO A 554 -5.05 8.73 2.92
CA PRO A 554 -6.08 7.97 3.66
C PRO A 554 -7.32 7.62 2.83
N SER A 555 -7.68 8.49 1.88
CA SER A 555 -8.80 8.21 0.98
C SER A 555 -8.46 7.18 -0.09
N GLY A 556 -7.19 6.80 -0.27
CA GLY A 556 -6.74 6.02 -1.42
C GLY A 556 -6.97 6.73 -2.76
N LEU A 557 -7.28 8.03 -2.74
CA LEU A 557 -7.55 8.84 -3.91
C LEU A 557 -6.28 9.56 -4.37
N TYR A 558 -6.10 9.67 -5.67
CA TYR A 558 -5.05 10.46 -6.31
C TYR A 558 -5.62 11.25 -7.50
N VAL A 559 -4.86 12.18 -8.02
CA VAL A 559 -5.26 13.04 -9.12
C VAL A 559 -4.63 12.55 -10.42
N SER A 560 -5.46 12.14 -11.35
CA SER A 560 -5.05 11.72 -12.71
C SER A 560 -5.63 12.64 -13.76
N ASP A 561 -5.21 12.49 -14.98
CA ASP A 561 -5.61 13.27 -16.17
C ASP A 561 -6.62 14.37 -15.90
N ASP A 562 -6.41 15.57 -16.36
CA ASP A 562 -7.34 16.68 -16.20
C ASP A 562 -7.97 16.88 -14.80
N TYR A 563 -7.27 16.43 -13.73
CA TYR A 563 -7.69 16.54 -12.32
C TYR A 563 -8.89 15.67 -11.91
N VAL A 564 -8.87 14.37 -12.21
CA VAL A 564 -9.88 13.35 -11.85
C VAL A 564 -9.45 12.46 -10.64
N VAL A 565 -10.37 12.03 -9.73
CA VAL A 565 -10.14 11.39 -8.41
C VAL A 565 -10.72 9.95 -8.21
N THR A 566 -10.03 8.92 -7.47
CA THR A 566 -10.35 7.45 -7.38
C THR A 566 -9.96 6.65 -6.08
N HIS A 567 -10.45 5.35 -5.73
CA HIS A 567 -10.49 4.69 -4.35
C HIS A 567 -10.20 3.16 -4.07
N ASN A 568 -10.04 2.62 -2.67
CA ASN A 568 -9.86 1.18 -2.19
C ASN A 568 -10.17 0.73 -0.70
N THR A 569 -10.39 -0.62 -0.30
CA THR A 569 -10.39 -1.83 0.67
C THR A 569 -11.06 -1.90 2.10
N ALA A 570 -11.61 -3.17 2.67
CA ALA A 570 -12.28 -3.33 4.00
C ALA A 570 -12.56 -4.69 4.73
N PHE A 571 -12.16 -5.93 4.38
CA PHE A 571 -12.75 -7.18 4.99
C PHE A 571 -12.12 -7.70 6.31
N ALA A 572 -10.80 -7.83 6.42
CA ALA A 572 -10.12 -8.50 7.56
C ALA A 572 -10.31 -7.81 8.91
N LEU A 573 -10.57 -6.51 8.89
CA LEU A 573 -10.76 -5.73 10.12
C LEU A 573 -12.04 -6.08 10.87
N SER A 574 -13.07 -6.58 10.18
CA SER A 574 -14.33 -6.96 10.84
C SER A 574 -14.17 -8.16 11.78
N ILE A 575 -13.31 -9.13 11.41
CA ILE A 575 -12.96 -10.28 12.26
C ILE A 575 -12.15 -9.80 13.47
N ALA A 576 -11.10 -9.01 13.26
CA ALA A 576 -10.27 -8.50 14.35
C ALA A 576 -11.07 -7.67 15.37
N GLN A 577 -12.04 -6.86 14.92
CA GLN A 577 -12.93 -6.12 15.82
C GLN A 577 -13.82 -7.03 16.65
N HIS A 578 -14.41 -8.07 16.06
CA HIS A 578 -15.26 -9.00 16.81
C HIS A 578 -14.45 -9.70 17.91
N VAL A 579 -13.31 -10.27 17.56
CA VAL A 579 -12.43 -11.02 18.47
C VAL A 579 -11.89 -10.12 19.59
N GLY A 580 -11.42 -8.91 19.29
CA GLY A 580 -10.85 -7.99 20.29
C GLY A 580 -11.89 -7.35 21.19
N ILE A 581 -13.02 -6.88 20.64
CA ILE A 581 -14.01 -6.11 21.40
C ILE A 581 -14.97 -7.03 22.16
N LYS A 582 -15.54 -8.05 21.50
CA LYS A 582 -16.55 -8.90 22.12
C LYS A 582 -15.95 -10.05 22.92
N MET A 583 -14.90 -10.68 22.39
CA MET A 583 -14.28 -11.85 23.02
C MET A 583 -13.16 -11.47 23.99
N ARG A 584 -12.69 -10.21 23.98
CA ARG A 584 -11.57 -9.73 24.81
C ARG A 584 -10.27 -10.53 24.62
N MET A 585 -10.11 -11.16 23.45
CA MET A 585 -8.92 -11.92 23.08
C MET A 585 -7.83 -11.00 22.52
N LYS A 586 -6.59 -11.34 22.72
CA LYS A 586 -5.40 -10.53 22.38
C LYS A 586 -4.99 -10.77 20.95
N ILE A 587 -5.01 -9.70 20.15
CA ILE A 587 -4.79 -9.76 18.70
C ILE A 587 -3.58 -8.92 18.32
N LEU A 588 -2.71 -9.48 17.49
CA LEU A 588 -1.68 -8.74 16.78
C LEU A 588 -2.09 -8.54 15.32
N VAL A 589 -2.28 -7.29 14.90
CA VAL A 589 -2.56 -6.90 13.53
C VAL A 589 -1.30 -6.32 12.91
N LEU A 590 -0.71 -7.03 11.96
CA LEU A 590 0.43 -6.58 11.16
C LEU A 590 -0.09 -6.00 9.85
N SER A 591 -0.07 -4.69 9.75
CA SER A 591 -0.60 -3.97 8.59
C SER A 591 0.52 -3.45 7.71
N LEU A 592 0.79 -4.17 6.65
CA LEU A 592 1.79 -3.78 5.65
C LEU A 592 1.25 -2.79 4.61
N GLU A 593 -0.08 -2.61 4.56
CA GLU A 593 -0.76 -1.73 3.59
C GLU A 593 -1.27 -0.42 4.20
N MET A 594 -1.73 -0.42 5.44
CA MET A 594 -2.42 0.73 6.05
C MET A 594 -1.73 1.17 7.34
N SER A 595 -1.72 2.49 7.61
CA SER A 595 -1.22 2.99 8.89
C SER A 595 -2.16 2.63 10.06
N SER A 596 -1.60 2.54 11.27
CA SER A 596 -2.33 2.28 12.51
C SER A 596 -3.51 3.25 12.71
N GLN A 597 -3.30 4.55 12.44
CA GLN A 597 -4.37 5.56 12.53
C GLN A 597 -5.53 5.28 11.56
N GLN A 598 -5.24 4.81 10.34
CA GLN A 598 -6.26 4.48 9.34
C GLN A 598 -7.08 3.25 9.73
N LEU A 599 -6.42 2.26 10.31
CA LEU A 599 -7.08 1.06 10.84
C LEU A 599 -8.01 1.43 12.00
N VAL A 600 -7.52 2.20 12.97
CA VAL A 600 -8.32 2.65 14.12
C VAL A 600 -9.50 3.50 13.65
N GLN A 601 -9.33 4.40 12.68
CA GLN A 601 -10.42 5.19 12.12
C GLN A 601 -11.49 4.32 11.46
N ARG A 602 -11.10 3.26 10.73
CA ARG A 602 -12.04 2.29 10.16
C ARG A 602 -12.75 1.47 11.24
N MET A 603 -12.03 1.06 12.28
CA MET A 603 -12.61 0.35 13.42
C MET A 603 -13.64 1.22 14.16
N LEU A 604 -13.33 2.50 14.39
CA LEU A 604 -14.26 3.46 15.00
C LEU A 604 -15.53 3.63 14.16
N SER A 605 -15.37 3.80 12.85
CA SER A 605 -16.47 3.92 11.90
C SER A 605 -17.36 2.68 11.89
N SER A 606 -16.75 1.50 11.84
CA SER A 606 -17.41 0.19 11.85
C SER A 606 -18.16 -0.07 13.17
N GLU A 607 -17.51 0.14 14.32
CA GLU A 607 -18.05 -0.14 15.63
C GLU A 607 -19.10 0.89 16.07
N GLY A 608 -18.90 2.17 15.72
CA GLY A 608 -19.86 3.25 15.98
C GLY A 608 -21.05 3.24 15.03
N ARG A 609 -21.02 2.44 13.95
CA ARG A 609 -21.99 2.48 12.85
C ARG A 609 -22.16 3.90 12.32
N VAL A 610 -21.05 4.63 12.20
CA VAL A 610 -20.98 5.96 11.62
C VAL A 610 -20.36 5.84 10.24
N ASP A 611 -20.95 6.54 9.27
CA ASP A 611 -20.46 6.48 7.90
C ASP A 611 -18.96 6.80 7.80
N SER A 612 -18.21 5.91 7.19
CA SER A 612 -16.75 6.02 7.06
C SER A 612 -16.31 7.30 6.34
N LEU A 613 -17.15 7.81 5.43
CA LEU A 613 -16.90 9.05 4.73
C LEU A 613 -17.11 10.26 5.66
N SER A 614 -18.16 10.24 6.46
CA SER A 614 -18.48 11.30 7.43
C SER A 614 -17.38 11.43 8.48
N VAL A 615 -16.88 10.32 9.02
CA VAL A 615 -15.73 10.30 9.94
C VAL A 615 -14.49 10.88 9.28
N ARG A 616 -14.21 10.49 8.03
CA ARG A 616 -13.03 10.95 7.29
C ARG A 616 -13.07 12.42 6.91
N THR A 617 -14.25 12.95 6.59
CA THR A 617 -14.41 14.34 6.14
C THR A 617 -14.67 15.32 7.29
N GLY A 618 -14.85 14.82 8.51
CA GLY A 618 -15.21 15.64 9.68
C GLY A 618 -16.65 16.17 9.64
N ARG A 619 -17.48 15.68 8.70
CA ARG A 619 -18.90 16.06 8.58
C ARG A 619 -19.76 15.18 9.45
N LEU A 620 -19.54 15.28 10.76
CA LEU A 620 -20.23 14.50 11.77
C LEU A 620 -21.43 15.29 12.32
N GLN A 621 -22.55 14.60 12.52
CA GLN A 621 -23.70 15.12 13.26
C GLN A 621 -23.47 14.97 14.78
N ALA A 622 -24.20 15.68 15.62
CA ALA A 622 -24.07 15.58 17.07
C ALA A 622 -24.25 14.14 17.58
N GLN A 623 -25.15 13.38 16.96
CA GLN A 623 -25.40 11.96 17.29
C GLN A 623 -24.21 11.06 16.91
N ASP A 624 -23.49 11.40 15.83
CA ASP A 624 -22.33 10.61 15.38
C ASP A 624 -21.18 10.72 16.37
N TRP A 625 -20.99 11.88 17.01
CA TRP A 625 -19.99 12.07 18.06
C TRP A 625 -20.23 11.16 19.26
N HIS A 626 -21.50 11.04 19.71
CA HIS A 626 -21.83 10.12 20.80
C HIS A 626 -21.54 8.65 20.43
N ARG A 627 -21.87 8.25 19.21
CA ARG A 627 -21.60 6.89 18.71
C ARG A 627 -20.11 6.61 18.61
N LEU A 628 -19.33 7.56 18.09
CA LEU A 628 -17.88 7.45 17.98
C LEU A 628 -17.20 7.43 19.33
N THR A 629 -17.64 8.25 20.29
CA THR A 629 -17.10 8.27 21.66
C THR A 629 -17.38 6.95 22.37
N SER A 630 -18.59 6.40 22.23
CA SER A 630 -18.94 5.08 22.77
C SER A 630 -18.12 3.97 22.11
N ALA A 631 -17.91 4.03 20.80
CA ALA A 631 -17.05 3.09 20.08
C ALA A 631 -15.58 3.20 20.50
N ALA A 632 -15.08 4.43 20.71
CA ALA A 632 -13.73 4.68 21.20
C ALA A 632 -13.51 4.07 22.60
N GLY A 633 -14.49 4.19 23.49
CA GLY A 633 -14.46 3.55 24.81
C GLY A 633 -14.30 2.03 24.70
N ARG A 634 -15.11 1.37 23.85
CA ARG A 634 -15.02 -0.09 23.64
C ARG A 634 -13.70 -0.52 22.98
N LEU A 635 -13.20 0.27 22.04
CA LEU A 635 -11.93 -0.02 21.34
C LEU A 635 -10.72 0.23 22.24
N SER A 636 -10.75 1.22 23.13
CA SER A 636 -9.64 1.50 24.05
C SER A 636 -9.42 0.39 25.08
N GLU A 637 -10.48 -0.35 25.41
CA GLU A 637 -10.42 -1.50 26.30
C GLU A 637 -10.12 -2.83 25.58
N ALA A 638 -10.20 -2.84 24.24
CA ALA A 638 -9.96 -4.04 23.44
C ALA A 638 -8.45 -4.32 23.33
N PRO A 639 -7.98 -5.56 23.61
CA PRO A 639 -6.57 -5.90 23.54
C PRO A 639 -6.12 -6.15 22.09
N ILE A 640 -6.26 -5.13 21.24
CA ILE A 640 -5.86 -5.13 19.83
C ILE A 640 -4.56 -4.33 19.67
N PHE A 641 -3.51 -4.99 19.26
CA PHE A 641 -2.19 -4.41 19.05
C PHE A 641 -1.95 -4.29 17.54
N ILE A 642 -1.56 -3.11 17.08
CA ILE A 642 -1.36 -2.82 15.66
C ILE A 642 0.09 -2.42 15.42
N ASP A 643 0.72 -3.09 14.46
CA ASP A 643 2.04 -2.73 13.94
C ASP A 643 1.92 -2.43 12.44
N ASP A 644 2.28 -1.22 12.05
CA ASP A 644 2.23 -0.71 10.67
C ASP A 644 3.62 -0.52 10.05
N SER A 645 4.63 -1.23 10.56
CA SER A 645 5.97 -1.23 10.00
C SER A 645 5.96 -1.75 8.56
N PRO A 646 6.50 -1.01 7.57
CA PRO A 646 6.48 -1.44 6.18
C PRO A 646 7.51 -2.53 5.89
N GLY A 647 7.14 -3.51 5.04
CA GLY A 647 8.09 -4.47 4.47
C GLY A 647 8.72 -5.43 5.48
N LEU A 648 7.95 -5.86 6.49
CA LEU A 648 8.40 -6.82 7.50
C LEU A 648 8.85 -8.14 6.89
N THR A 649 9.97 -8.65 7.36
CA THR A 649 10.42 -10.03 7.13
C THR A 649 9.69 -11.00 8.05
N VAL A 650 9.69 -12.29 7.69
CA VAL A 650 9.08 -13.32 8.55
C VAL A 650 9.79 -13.42 9.91
N LEU A 651 11.10 -13.16 9.95
CA LEU A 651 11.88 -13.16 11.20
C LEU A 651 11.42 -12.04 12.13
N GLU A 652 11.22 -10.84 11.63
CA GLU A 652 10.69 -9.72 12.42
C GLU A 652 9.27 -9.99 12.91
N VAL A 653 8.41 -10.54 12.06
CA VAL A 653 7.05 -10.96 12.47
C VAL A 653 7.13 -11.97 13.61
N ARG A 654 8.03 -12.97 13.53
CA ARG A 654 8.21 -14.00 14.55
C ARG A 654 8.74 -13.41 15.87
N ALA A 655 9.72 -12.50 15.80
CA ALA A 655 10.27 -11.82 16.98
C ALA A 655 9.19 -10.99 17.69
N LYS A 656 8.43 -10.17 16.94
CA LYS A 656 7.34 -9.34 17.46
C LYS A 656 6.22 -10.19 18.07
N ALA A 657 5.81 -11.27 17.40
CA ALA A 657 4.76 -12.16 17.89
C ALA A 657 5.17 -12.93 19.16
N ARG A 658 6.43 -13.40 19.26
CA ARG A 658 6.99 -14.01 20.47
C ARG A 658 7.03 -13.06 21.66
N ARG A 659 7.54 -11.84 21.42
CA ARG A 659 7.61 -10.81 22.44
C ARG A 659 6.22 -10.47 22.96
N MET A 660 5.26 -10.26 22.07
CA MET A 660 3.89 -9.96 22.44
C MET A 660 3.27 -11.11 23.22
N LYS A 661 3.49 -12.36 22.80
CA LYS A 661 2.98 -13.54 23.51
C LYS A 661 3.55 -13.66 24.92
N SER A 662 4.84 -13.33 25.11
CA SER A 662 5.51 -13.34 26.41
C SER A 662 5.04 -12.21 27.34
N GLU A 663 4.86 -10.98 26.83
CA GLU A 663 4.56 -9.80 27.64
C GLU A 663 3.06 -9.66 27.93
N HIS A 664 2.22 -9.95 26.96
CA HIS A 664 0.77 -9.68 27.02
C HIS A 664 -0.10 -10.92 26.81
N GLY A 665 0.44 -11.99 26.29
CA GLY A 665 -0.30 -13.10 25.72
C GLY A 665 -0.74 -12.80 24.28
N LEU A 666 -1.12 -13.85 23.51
CA LEU A 666 -1.51 -13.71 22.11
C LEU A 666 -2.46 -14.84 21.71
N ASP A 667 -3.60 -14.50 21.15
CA ASP A 667 -4.66 -15.43 20.77
C ASP A 667 -4.91 -15.45 19.25
N LEU A 668 -4.54 -14.39 18.51
CA LEU A 668 -4.73 -14.29 17.06
C LEU A 668 -3.69 -13.37 16.44
N ILE A 669 -3.13 -13.77 15.28
CA ILE A 669 -2.29 -12.92 14.43
C ILE A 669 -3.02 -12.68 13.12
N VAL A 670 -3.10 -11.41 12.68
CA VAL A 670 -3.66 -11.00 11.39
C VAL A 670 -2.60 -10.27 10.59
N ILE A 671 -2.35 -10.70 9.34
CA ILE A 671 -1.35 -10.13 8.42
C ILE A 671 -2.04 -9.58 7.18
N ASP A 672 -1.97 -8.28 6.96
CA ASP A 672 -2.57 -7.57 5.82
C ASP A 672 -1.48 -6.92 4.95
N TYR A 673 -1.08 -7.50 3.85
CA TYR A 673 -1.30 -8.78 3.23
C TYR A 673 0.05 -9.44 2.86
N LEU A 674 0.02 -10.76 2.67
CA LEU A 674 1.20 -11.64 2.58
C LEU A 674 2.18 -11.21 1.48
N GLN A 675 1.70 -10.76 0.31
CA GLN A 675 2.54 -10.34 -0.81
C GLN A 675 3.30 -9.01 -0.57
N LEU A 676 3.11 -8.31 0.53
CA LEU A 676 3.93 -7.15 0.92
C LEU A 676 5.07 -7.51 1.87
N MET A 677 5.10 -8.75 2.37
CA MET A 677 6.22 -9.25 3.17
C MET A 677 7.48 -9.41 2.31
N ARG A 678 8.63 -9.25 2.94
CA ARG A 678 9.93 -9.50 2.31
C ARG A 678 10.43 -10.89 2.68
N GLY A 679 10.89 -11.64 1.66
CA GLY A 679 11.65 -12.87 1.84
C GLY A 679 13.13 -12.58 2.10
N ARG A 680 13.95 -13.62 2.12
CA ARG A 680 15.41 -13.49 2.24
C ARG A 680 16.02 -12.85 1.00
N ALA A 681 17.08 -12.05 1.18
CA ALA A 681 17.67 -11.14 0.18
C ALA A 681 18.26 -11.79 -1.09
N ASN A 682 18.20 -13.10 -1.30
CA ASN A 682 18.87 -13.82 -2.39
C ASN A 682 17.95 -14.74 -3.21
N LEU A 683 16.63 -14.46 -3.27
CA LEU A 683 15.73 -15.29 -4.09
C LEU A 683 15.36 -14.54 -5.37
N ASP A 684 15.82 -15.03 -6.50
CA ASP A 684 15.56 -14.45 -7.83
C ASP A 684 14.12 -14.65 -8.34
N ASN A 685 13.29 -15.42 -7.59
CA ASN A 685 11.93 -15.76 -8.00
C ASN A 685 10.91 -15.47 -6.89
N ARG A 686 9.97 -14.56 -7.18
CA ARG A 686 8.89 -14.17 -6.27
C ARG A 686 8.05 -15.35 -5.76
N GLN A 687 7.86 -16.38 -6.59
CA GLN A 687 7.11 -17.58 -6.22
C GLN A 687 7.82 -18.39 -5.11
N GLN A 688 9.15 -18.46 -5.16
CA GLN A 688 9.95 -19.15 -4.13
C GLN A 688 9.92 -18.36 -2.83
N GLU A 689 9.98 -17.03 -2.91
CA GLU A 689 9.88 -16.12 -1.77
C GLU A 689 8.55 -16.29 -1.03
N ILE A 690 7.43 -16.30 -1.74
CA ILE A 690 6.09 -16.53 -1.15
C ILE A 690 5.99 -17.93 -0.53
N SER A 691 6.60 -18.93 -1.14
CA SER A 691 6.62 -20.30 -0.62
C SER A 691 7.40 -20.42 0.69
N GLU A 692 8.51 -19.69 0.83
CA GLU A 692 9.29 -19.62 2.06
C GLU A 692 8.50 -18.91 3.16
N ILE A 693 7.89 -17.77 2.84
CA ILE A 693 7.03 -16.99 3.74
C ILE A 693 5.91 -17.87 4.27
N SER A 694 5.21 -18.62 3.41
CA SER A 694 4.10 -19.50 3.77
C SER A 694 4.51 -20.56 4.80
N ARG A 695 5.57 -21.32 4.48
CA ARG A 695 6.10 -22.36 5.40
C ARG A 695 6.51 -21.78 6.74
N SER A 696 7.15 -20.62 6.73
CA SER A 696 7.61 -19.97 7.96
C SER A 696 6.44 -19.44 8.80
N LEU A 697 5.36 -18.95 8.19
CA LEU A 697 4.14 -18.56 8.90
C LEU A 697 3.40 -19.77 9.49
N LYS A 698 3.37 -20.92 8.78
CA LYS A 698 2.82 -22.17 9.33
C LYS A 698 3.65 -22.67 10.51
N ALA A 699 4.99 -22.59 10.42
CA ALA A 699 5.87 -22.91 11.54
C ALA A 699 5.61 -21.99 12.74
N LEU A 700 5.43 -20.68 12.50
CA LEU A 700 5.09 -19.70 13.53
C LEU A 700 3.76 -20.02 14.23
N ALA A 701 2.72 -20.35 13.47
CA ALA A 701 1.41 -20.72 14.02
C ALA A 701 1.53 -21.93 14.96
N LYS A 702 2.27 -22.97 14.55
CA LYS A 702 2.55 -24.16 15.38
C LYS A 702 3.38 -23.85 16.62
N GLU A 703 4.46 -23.09 16.47
CA GLU A 703 5.36 -22.71 17.54
C GLU A 703 4.65 -21.93 18.64
N LEU A 704 3.87 -20.92 18.23
CA LEU A 704 3.14 -20.09 19.18
C LEU A 704 1.80 -20.71 19.60
N ASN A 705 1.38 -21.82 19.01
CA ASN A 705 0.04 -22.39 19.20
C ASN A 705 -1.07 -21.32 19.13
N VAL A 706 -1.04 -20.52 18.05
CA VAL A 706 -1.96 -19.40 17.80
C VAL A 706 -2.37 -19.46 16.33
N PRO A 707 -3.66 -19.22 15.98
CA PRO A 707 -4.09 -19.09 14.59
C PRO A 707 -3.44 -17.86 13.94
N VAL A 708 -2.93 -18.06 12.72
CA VAL A 708 -2.39 -16.99 11.88
C VAL A 708 -3.31 -16.78 10.68
N VAL A 709 -3.97 -15.65 10.62
CA VAL A 709 -4.80 -15.23 9.49
C VAL A 709 -3.95 -14.34 8.58
N ALA A 710 -3.65 -14.83 7.37
CA ALA A 710 -2.93 -14.07 6.36
C ALA A 710 -3.86 -13.74 5.18
N LEU A 711 -3.90 -12.46 4.79
CA LEU A 711 -4.61 -12.04 3.61
C LEU A 711 -3.78 -12.31 2.36
N SER A 712 -4.44 -12.76 1.29
CA SER A 712 -3.81 -13.05 -0.01
C SER A 712 -4.63 -12.49 -1.16
N GLN A 713 -3.94 -12.16 -2.25
CA GLN A 713 -4.58 -11.72 -3.48
C GLN A 713 -4.84 -12.90 -4.43
N LEU A 714 -6.00 -12.89 -5.09
CA LEU A 714 -6.35 -13.88 -6.11
C LEU A 714 -5.81 -13.48 -7.50
N SER A 715 -5.46 -14.50 -8.29
CA SER A 715 -5.12 -14.34 -9.71
C SER A 715 -6.31 -13.81 -10.52
N ARG A 716 -6.00 -13.05 -11.58
CA ARG A 716 -7.02 -12.47 -12.47
C ARG A 716 -7.61 -13.46 -13.48
N ALA A 717 -7.07 -14.66 -13.58
CA ALA A 717 -7.62 -15.70 -14.45
C ALA A 717 -9.11 -15.98 -14.20
N ILE A 718 -9.64 -15.62 -13.02
CA ILE A 718 -11.07 -15.69 -12.69
C ILE A 718 -11.93 -14.83 -13.62
N GLU A 719 -11.42 -13.69 -14.10
CA GLU A 719 -12.20 -12.74 -14.91
C GLU A 719 -12.47 -13.22 -16.33
N THR A 720 -11.61 -14.08 -16.85
CA THR A 720 -11.70 -14.62 -18.22
C THR A 720 -12.59 -15.86 -18.31
N ARG A 721 -13.02 -16.40 -17.17
CA ARG A 721 -13.92 -17.54 -17.09
C ARG A 721 -15.38 -17.07 -17.05
N GLY A 722 -16.28 -17.82 -17.69
CA GLY A 722 -17.73 -17.57 -17.64
C GLY A 722 -18.33 -17.75 -16.23
N ASP A 723 -17.65 -18.51 -15.37
CA ASP A 723 -17.95 -18.70 -13.95
C ASP A 723 -16.92 -17.92 -13.11
N SER A 724 -17.38 -16.87 -12.43
CA SER A 724 -16.57 -15.99 -11.60
C SER A 724 -16.35 -16.51 -10.16
N SER A 725 -16.77 -17.75 -9.85
CA SER A 725 -16.52 -18.38 -8.55
C SER A 725 -15.04 -18.62 -8.33
N PRO A 726 -14.46 -18.19 -7.18
CA PRO A 726 -13.04 -18.43 -6.86
C PRO A 726 -12.74 -19.92 -6.68
N ARG A 727 -11.57 -20.36 -7.15
CA ARG A 727 -11.06 -21.74 -7.02
C ARG A 727 -9.64 -21.72 -6.46
N LEU A 728 -9.19 -22.87 -5.91
CA LEU A 728 -7.80 -23.01 -5.41
C LEU A 728 -6.74 -22.68 -6.46
N SER A 729 -6.99 -23.01 -7.72
CA SER A 729 -6.11 -22.68 -8.86
C SER A 729 -5.93 -21.16 -9.08
N ASP A 730 -6.76 -20.33 -8.48
CA ASP A 730 -6.69 -18.87 -8.59
C ASP A 730 -5.68 -18.26 -7.62
N LEU A 731 -5.12 -19.06 -6.70
CA LEU A 731 -3.94 -18.73 -5.89
C LEU A 731 -2.63 -18.91 -6.68
N ARG A 732 -2.61 -18.72 -7.97
CA ARG A 732 -1.69 -19.21 -9.02
C ARG A 732 -0.22 -18.83 -8.85
N GLU A 733 0.16 -17.83 -8.10
CA GLU A 733 1.57 -17.51 -7.84
C GLU A 733 2.16 -18.32 -6.69
N SER A 734 1.40 -19.25 -6.10
CA SER A 734 1.80 -19.95 -4.89
C SER A 734 1.07 -21.29 -4.69
N GLY A 735 1.40 -22.28 -5.48
CA GLY A 735 1.03 -23.69 -5.19
C GLY A 735 1.45 -24.13 -3.79
N ALA A 736 2.46 -23.51 -3.21
CA ALA A 736 2.89 -23.72 -1.83
C ALA A 736 1.88 -23.17 -0.82
N LEU A 737 1.23 -22.01 -1.05
CA LEU A 737 0.17 -21.48 -0.18
C LEU A 737 -1.00 -22.45 -0.07
N GLU A 738 -1.36 -23.10 -1.20
CA GLU A 738 -2.39 -24.12 -1.21
C GLU A 738 -1.98 -25.33 -0.36
N GLN A 739 -0.72 -25.76 -0.39
CA GLN A 739 -0.24 -26.91 0.37
C GLN A 739 -0.10 -26.61 1.88
N ASP A 740 0.47 -25.46 2.23
CA ASP A 740 0.85 -25.11 3.60
C ASP A 740 -0.34 -24.67 4.47
N ALA A 741 -1.34 -23.98 3.87
CA ALA A 741 -2.50 -23.51 4.60
C ALA A 741 -3.43 -24.65 5.06
N ASP A 742 -3.96 -24.55 6.28
CA ASP A 742 -4.93 -25.49 6.83
C ASP A 742 -6.35 -25.14 6.39
N VAL A 743 -6.65 -23.84 6.32
CA VAL A 743 -7.94 -23.31 5.86
C VAL A 743 -7.69 -22.24 4.79
N ILE A 744 -8.43 -22.33 3.69
CA ILE A 744 -8.42 -21.33 2.62
C ILE A 744 -9.83 -20.85 2.39
N MET A 745 -10.05 -19.56 2.60
CA MET A 745 -11.33 -18.89 2.41
C MET A 745 -11.22 -17.90 1.26
N PHE A 746 -12.20 -17.88 0.39
CA PHE A 746 -12.33 -16.93 -0.71
C PHE A 746 -13.47 -15.96 -0.41
N LEU A 747 -13.19 -14.68 -0.44
CA LEU A 747 -14.21 -13.65 -0.37
C LEU A 747 -14.73 -13.35 -1.76
N HIS A 748 -15.99 -13.69 -2.01
CA HIS A 748 -16.67 -13.50 -3.27
C HIS A 748 -17.88 -12.59 -3.09
N ARG A 749 -18.15 -11.71 -4.08
CA ARG A 749 -19.32 -10.85 -4.12
C ARG A 749 -20.02 -11.04 -5.46
N PRO A 750 -21.05 -11.92 -5.54
CA PRO A 750 -21.75 -12.23 -6.79
C PRO A 750 -22.35 -10.99 -7.47
N SER A 751 -22.88 -10.06 -6.66
CA SER A 751 -23.44 -8.79 -7.17
C SER A 751 -22.43 -7.90 -7.90
N PHE A 752 -21.15 -8.20 -7.77
CA PHE A 752 -20.10 -7.51 -8.49
C PHE A 752 -19.96 -7.99 -9.93
N TYR A 753 -20.39 -9.23 -10.20
CA TYR A 753 -20.33 -9.89 -11.50
C TYR A 753 -21.69 -9.97 -12.21
N SER A 754 -22.81 -9.82 -11.48
CA SER A 754 -24.15 -9.84 -12.04
C SER A 754 -24.42 -8.60 -12.89
N LYS A 755 -24.91 -8.84 -14.11
CA LYS A 755 -25.34 -7.79 -15.05
C LYS A 755 -26.76 -7.30 -14.75
N ASP A 756 -27.47 -7.90 -13.82
CA ASP A 756 -28.87 -7.61 -13.56
C ASP A 756 -29.05 -6.56 -12.45
N PRO A 757 -29.69 -5.43 -12.73
CA PRO A 757 -29.81 -4.31 -11.78
C PRO A 757 -30.92 -4.48 -10.73
N MET A 758 -31.75 -5.53 -10.82
CA MET A 758 -32.95 -5.63 -9.98
C MET A 758 -32.73 -6.17 -8.57
N GLU A 759 -31.55 -6.69 -8.24
CA GLU A 759 -31.30 -7.22 -6.89
C GLU A 759 -30.59 -6.18 -6.00
N GLU A 760 -31.31 -5.22 -5.45
CA GLU A 760 -30.80 -4.28 -4.44
C GLU A 760 -30.40 -5.01 -3.14
N GLU A 761 -31.03 -6.15 -2.84
CA GLU A 761 -30.68 -7.06 -1.73
C GLU A 761 -29.41 -7.85 -2.00
N ALA A 762 -29.17 -8.32 -3.20
CA ALA A 762 -27.92 -9.01 -3.57
C ALA A 762 -26.68 -8.11 -3.46
N ARG A 763 -26.82 -6.79 -3.42
CA ARG A 763 -25.72 -5.85 -3.20
C ARG A 763 -25.25 -5.74 -1.76
N LYS A 764 -26.05 -6.21 -0.82
CA LYS A 764 -25.75 -6.23 0.62
C LYS A 764 -25.13 -7.56 1.05
N THR A 765 -25.08 -8.56 0.17
CA THR A 765 -24.54 -9.87 0.48
C THR A 765 -23.14 -10.06 -0.10
N ALA A 766 -22.32 -10.82 0.60
CA ALA A 766 -21.05 -11.36 0.15
C ALA A 766 -21.02 -12.86 0.50
N GLU A 767 -20.30 -13.63 -0.27
CA GLU A 767 -20.09 -15.05 -0.03
C GLU A 767 -18.67 -15.28 0.47
N VAL A 768 -18.53 -16.12 1.49
CA VAL A 768 -17.27 -16.68 1.93
C VAL A 768 -17.23 -18.14 1.48
N HIS A 769 -16.36 -18.46 0.53
CA HIS A 769 -16.19 -19.83 0.06
C HIS A 769 -15.02 -20.48 0.79
N ILE A 770 -15.26 -21.52 1.57
CA ILE A 770 -14.22 -22.35 2.16
C ILE A 770 -13.77 -23.35 1.09
N GLY A 771 -12.66 -23.02 0.41
CA GLY A 771 -12.12 -23.84 -0.68
C GLY A 771 -11.25 -24.99 -0.21
N LYS A 772 -10.66 -24.86 1.00
CA LYS A 772 -9.86 -25.90 1.67
C LYS A 772 -10.06 -25.80 3.17
N GLN A 773 -10.24 -26.95 3.82
CA GLN A 773 -10.23 -27.11 5.27
C GLN A 773 -9.71 -28.51 5.62
N ARG A 774 -8.61 -28.61 6.38
CA ARG A 774 -8.01 -29.93 6.71
C ARG A 774 -8.85 -30.72 7.68
N ASN A 775 -9.52 -30.04 8.61
CA ASN A 775 -10.22 -30.65 9.73
C ASN A 775 -11.73 -30.46 9.68
N GLY A 776 -12.32 -30.14 8.52
CA GLY A 776 -13.77 -29.90 8.40
C GLY A 776 -14.26 -29.82 6.96
N PRO A 777 -15.56 -29.53 6.77
CA PRO A 777 -16.17 -29.46 5.43
C PRO A 777 -15.78 -28.19 4.67
N THR A 778 -15.75 -28.29 3.35
CA THR A 778 -15.73 -27.14 2.44
C THR A 778 -17.15 -26.70 2.10
N GLY A 779 -17.37 -25.44 1.75
CA GLY A 779 -18.69 -24.95 1.43
C GLY A 779 -18.75 -23.45 1.19
N LYS A 780 -19.97 -22.95 1.02
CA LYS A 780 -20.26 -21.53 0.82
C LYS A 780 -21.11 -20.97 1.95
N ILE A 781 -20.81 -19.76 2.37
CA ILE A 781 -21.51 -19.05 3.43
C ILE A 781 -21.85 -17.65 2.93
N GLU A 782 -23.11 -17.26 3.09
CA GLU A 782 -23.54 -15.90 2.81
C GLU A 782 -23.44 -15.02 4.06
N VAL A 783 -22.88 -13.82 3.89
CA VAL A 783 -22.72 -12.81 4.93
C VAL A 783 -23.22 -11.45 4.44
N ALA A 784 -23.72 -10.61 5.36
CA ALA A 784 -24.10 -9.26 5.03
C ALA A 784 -22.87 -8.36 4.93
N PHE A 785 -22.82 -7.49 3.92
CA PHE A 785 -21.80 -6.47 3.77
C PHE A 785 -22.39 -5.06 3.83
N LEU A 786 -22.15 -4.37 4.93
CA LEU A 786 -22.58 -2.99 5.15
C LEU A 786 -21.52 -2.03 4.61
N SER A 787 -21.64 -1.66 3.35
CA SER A 787 -20.62 -0.88 2.62
C SER A 787 -20.32 0.49 3.23
N GLN A 788 -21.30 1.16 3.82
CA GLN A 788 -21.18 2.47 4.48
C GLN A 788 -20.26 2.41 5.72
N TYR A 789 -20.27 1.28 6.45
CA TYR A 789 -19.44 1.07 7.65
C TYR A 789 -18.22 0.20 7.36
N ALA A 790 -18.08 -0.27 6.12
CA ALA A 790 -17.07 -1.26 5.71
C ALA A 790 -17.05 -2.51 6.61
N ARG A 791 -18.23 -2.99 7.02
CA ARG A 791 -18.43 -4.04 8.02
C ARG A 791 -19.14 -5.26 7.43
N PHE A 792 -18.69 -6.44 7.86
CA PHE A 792 -19.36 -7.72 7.59
C PHE A 792 -20.12 -8.17 8.83
N GLU A 793 -21.36 -8.63 8.64
CA GLU A 793 -22.24 -9.12 9.71
C GLU A 793 -22.98 -10.39 9.26
N ASN A 794 -23.59 -11.10 10.20
CA ASN A 794 -24.48 -12.20 9.89
C ASN A 794 -25.72 -11.69 9.11
N LEU A 795 -26.22 -12.48 8.17
CA LEU A 795 -27.52 -12.20 7.57
C LEU A 795 -28.62 -12.36 8.62
N ALA A 796 -29.55 -11.42 8.66
CA ALA A 796 -30.74 -11.56 9.49
C ALA A 796 -31.54 -12.79 9.01
N ALA A 797 -31.97 -13.63 9.95
CA ALA A 797 -32.84 -14.78 9.67
C ALA A 797 -34.20 -14.26 9.21
N GLY A 798 -34.37 -14.10 7.89
CA GLY A 798 -35.62 -13.82 7.22
C GLY A 798 -35.91 -15.00 6.30
N ASP A 799 -37.09 -15.60 6.45
CA ASP A 799 -37.69 -16.72 5.75
C ASP A 799 -37.06 -17.08 4.39
N ARG A 800 -36.13 -18.03 4.36
CA ARG A 800 -35.91 -18.90 3.20
C ARG A 800 -35.74 -20.33 3.72
N GLN A 801 -36.65 -21.19 3.31
CA GLN A 801 -36.70 -22.63 3.57
C GLN A 801 -35.40 -23.28 3.12
N PHE A 802 -34.87 -24.16 3.95
CA PHE A 802 -33.79 -25.10 3.66
C PHE A 802 -34.23 -26.05 2.55
N GLU A 803 -33.49 -26.14 1.47
CA GLU A 803 -33.42 -27.35 0.66
C GLU A 803 -32.15 -28.12 1.11
N PRO A 804 -32.30 -29.38 1.54
CA PRO A 804 -31.17 -30.22 1.87
C PRO A 804 -30.61 -30.86 0.60
N PHE A 805 -29.29 -30.92 0.46
CA PHE A 805 -28.57 -31.82 -0.44
C PHE A 805 -28.11 -33.04 0.30
#